data_0881d694947ae2fd5a78b1e91248dac0
#
_entry.id   0881d694947ae2fd5a78b1e91248dac0
#
_cell.length_a   1.000
_cell.length_b   1.000
_cell.length_c   1.000
_cell.angle_alpha   90.00
_cell.angle_beta   90.00
_cell.angle_gamma   90.00
#
_symmetry.space_group_name_H-M   'P 1'
#
loop_
_entity.id
_entity.type
_entity.pdbx_description
1 polymer ?
#
loop_
_entity_poly.entity_id
_entity_poly.type
_entity_poly.pdbx_seq_one_letter_code
_entity_poly.pdbx_strand_id
1 'polypeptide(L)'
;MRRIGLLTVSLMLLATASAADVVVGRWGLAGRVQHPRTLSLTDTEEGKVAQFDLSAVPAKAAVYRARLLMQRKGGYGSSFEVFSAAADGKVAAGAKALAPAPPYCRWFDVTDPLRRMRKADPKAAAFLIRGGGYDSRAIELEIAHEGALAQPPEQVKDLKAFCRAGQVFLTFREIEDLSEGQDRYPWGSLIKKLHGYGPDGPVPNDDKRELRYRVYRHDQPITARTIGDAELLAEVVPGSGFNTRIVQRIWQGENVPSKLDDEFVAVRLAVEPQRPLPSGVGVYVHTVRKAGKAWYAVVTAVNGVENTADLSAANVAGPVEQQVADPEPVLQQETFTKGAYNRTADDLITRRYVYWAVPPLAPRPLQYGFVMQWHPNRIAAPAALELSHGKGHTNEPELSRWQRRDAILLAGSADPSIGFYVGINNCQNTLKSFRQGTWAPWTYNRHAKLVEWARKAYRIDPQQIYCYGSHWGLWELRHPDIFSVFIGWGSGELTKGFVDWNRCQGVWGPPSEYAGKPAEENPYEACDFWKYVTADPARPLPVQFLIACTGSHTSEMSYPALPRYKRALMDARQPFASDIAKASWGTRTPIALQEYRAGRLKILRDQSKPAFGNCTLDDNPGCGDYADGDDYGMLNGYLLWETETITDEPGRWEMTVYLHDSAPLAACKVDLTPRHCQKFKLRPGAECKWTDTAGKDGAVIASGTVKADPHGLVTLRQIAVGKERNRIRIEAGR
;
A
#
# COMPACT_ATOMS: atom_id res chain seq x y z
N MET A 1 34.34 48.72 -69.41
CA MET A 1 33.75 47.40 -69.66
C MET A 1 33.46 46.75 -68.31
N ARG A 2 32.20 46.85 -67.87
CA ARG A 2 31.73 46.19 -66.61
C ARG A 2 30.90 44.95 -67.01
N ARG A 3 31.35 43.76 -66.59
CA ARG A 3 30.61 42.53 -66.73
C ARG A 3 29.58 42.44 -65.58
N ILE A 4 28.32 42.34 -65.95
CA ILE A 4 27.20 42.06 -65.06
C ILE A 4 27.07 40.53 -64.98
N GLY A 5 27.32 39.95 -63.84
CA GLY A 5 27.07 38.55 -63.61
C GLY A 5 25.62 38.33 -63.13
N LEU A 6 24.86 37.57 -63.89
CA LEU A 6 23.50 37.10 -63.49
C LEU A 6 23.64 36.05 -62.40
N LEU A 7 23.11 36.33 -61.21
CA LEU A 7 22.93 35.37 -60.15
C LEU A 7 21.59 34.68 -60.36
N THR A 8 21.61 33.42 -60.77
CA THR A 8 20.41 32.60 -60.87
C THR A 8 20.10 32.06 -59.45
N VAL A 9 19.09 32.61 -58.81
CA VAL A 9 18.58 32.10 -57.53
C VAL A 9 17.66 30.90 -57.84
N SER A 10 18.14 29.68 -57.63
CA SER A 10 17.34 28.45 -57.60
C SER A 10 16.47 28.45 -56.33
N LEU A 11 15.21 28.77 -56.48
CA LEU A 11 14.19 28.54 -55.44
C LEU A 11 13.98 27.04 -55.33
N MET A 12 14.63 26.38 -54.35
CA MET A 12 14.23 25.07 -53.90
C MET A 12 12.87 25.21 -53.17
N LEU A 13 11.82 24.84 -53.82
CA LEU A 13 10.54 24.51 -53.18
C LEU A 13 10.77 23.29 -52.26
N LEU A 14 11.04 23.53 -51.00
CA LEU A 14 10.86 22.52 -49.95
C LEU A 14 9.37 22.22 -49.90
N ALA A 15 8.96 21.15 -50.59
CA ALA A 15 7.66 20.55 -50.36
C ALA A 15 7.63 20.12 -48.89
N THR A 16 7.03 20.91 -48.02
CA THR A 16 6.65 20.50 -46.69
C THR A 16 5.66 19.36 -46.85
N ALA A 17 6.13 18.12 -46.72
CA ALA A 17 5.23 16.99 -46.57
C ALA A 17 4.28 17.33 -45.40
N SER A 18 3.02 17.59 -45.67
CA SER A 18 1.99 17.71 -44.66
C SER A 18 2.02 16.39 -43.90
N ALA A 19 2.35 16.43 -42.62
CA ALA A 19 2.23 15.24 -41.79
C ALA A 19 0.75 14.82 -41.82
N ALA A 20 0.51 13.56 -42.11
CA ALA A 20 -0.83 13.02 -42.13
C ALA A 20 -1.43 13.10 -40.73
N ASP A 21 -2.70 13.44 -40.65
CA ASP A 21 -3.43 13.48 -39.38
C ASP A 21 -3.47 12.07 -38.75
N VAL A 22 -3.44 12.02 -37.44
CA VAL A 22 -3.59 10.78 -36.68
C VAL A 22 -5.07 10.55 -36.41
N VAL A 23 -5.59 9.40 -36.80
CA VAL A 23 -6.95 8.93 -36.48
C VAL A 23 -6.84 7.84 -35.41
N VAL A 24 -7.61 7.96 -34.35
CA VAL A 24 -7.75 6.91 -33.33
C VAL A 24 -9.18 6.41 -33.30
N GLY A 25 -9.37 5.11 -33.54
CA GLY A 25 -10.67 4.46 -33.54
C GLY A 25 -10.67 3.15 -32.78
N ARG A 26 -11.86 2.62 -32.44
CA ARG A 26 -12.09 1.36 -31.75
C ARG A 26 -12.98 0.41 -32.55
N TRP A 27 -12.56 -0.84 -32.57
CA TRP A 27 -13.21 -1.99 -33.17
C TRP A 27 -13.70 -2.96 -32.10
N GLY A 28 -14.88 -3.53 -32.21
CA GLY A 28 -15.42 -4.46 -31.20
C GLY A 28 -16.87 -4.88 -31.47
N LEU A 29 -17.53 -5.44 -30.48
CA LEU A 29 -18.93 -5.91 -30.57
C LEU A 29 -19.94 -4.82 -30.16
N ALA A 30 -19.61 -4.01 -29.17
CA ALA A 30 -20.53 -3.08 -28.53
C ALA A 30 -20.84 -1.88 -29.41
N GLY A 31 -22.08 -1.37 -29.35
CA GLY A 31 -22.50 -0.19 -30.11
C GLY A 31 -21.84 1.14 -29.68
N ARG A 32 -21.09 1.14 -28.60
CA ARG A 32 -20.30 2.30 -28.13
C ARG A 32 -18.96 2.47 -28.84
N VAL A 33 -18.49 1.44 -29.56
CA VAL A 33 -17.25 1.54 -30.34
C VAL A 33 -17.52 2.19 -31.68
N GLN A 34 -16.50 2.81 -32.25
CA GLN A 34 -16.62 3.50 -33.56
C GLN A 34 -16.93 2.54 -34.70
N HIS A 35 -16.38 1.32 -34.64
CA HIS A 35 -16.61 0.25 -35.60
C HIS A 35 -17.26 -0.96 -34.93
N PRO A 36 -18.59 -0.93 -34.67
CA PRO A 36 -19.29 -2.04 -34.02
C PRO A 36 -19.43 -3.25 -34.96
N ARG A 37 -19.62 -4.43 -34.34
CA ARG A 37 -19.80 -5.71 -35.06
C ARG A 37 -18.58 -6.12 -35.88
N THR A 38 -17.41 -5.60 -35.59
CA THR A 38 -16.15 -5.94 -36.27
C THR A 38 -15.35 -7.03 -35.55
N LEU A 39 -15.80 -7.48 -34.40
CA LEU A 39 -15.19 -8.58 -33.65
C LEU A 39 -16.01 -9.87 -33.81
N SER A 40 -15.37 -10.95 -34.20
CA SER A 40 -15.87 -12.32 -34.08
C SER A 40 -15.12 -13.09 -33.03
N LEU A 41 -15.83 -13.96 -32.27
CA LEU A 41 -15.28 -14.81 -31.23
C LEU A 41 -15.56 -16.25 -31.55
N THR A 42 -14.51 -17.06 -31.72
CA THR A 42 -14.60 -18.50 -32.05
C THR A 42 -13.96 -19.32 -30.94
N ASP A 43 -14.67 -20.31 -30.43
CA ASP A 43 -14.13 -21.28 -29.48
C ASP A 43 -13.24 -22.29 -30.21
N THR A 44 -12.08 -22.59 -29.65
CA THR A 44 -11.12 -23.59 -30.11
C THR A 44 -10.67 -24.48 -28.95
N GLU A 45 -10.01 -25.58 -29.22
CA GLU A 45 -9.45 -26.45 -28.18
C GLU A 45 -8.44 -25.72 -27.26
N GLU A 46 -7.74 -24.72 -27.79
CA GLU A 46 -6.73 -23.95 -27.05
C GLU A 46 -7.28 -22.75 -26.30
N GLY A 47 -8.51 -22.34 -26.57
CA GLY A 47 -9.15 -21.16 -25.97
C GLY A 47 -10.08 -20.45 -26.95
N LYS A 48 -10.28 -19.15 -26.75
CA LYS A 48 -11.16 -18.33 -27.58
C LYS A 48 -10.32 -17.41 -28.51
N VAL A 49 -10.61 -17.50 -29.80
CA VAL A 49 -9.98 -16.63 -30.82
C VAL A 49 -10.84 -15.38 -31.00
N ALA A 50 -10.24 -14.22 -30.75
CA ALA A 50 -10.82 -12.91 -31.02
C ALA A 50 -10.24 -12.39 -32.36
N GLN A 51 -11.08 -12.33 -33.41
CA GLN A 51 -10.69 -11.86 -34.72
C GLN A 51 -11.43 -10.53 -35.06
N PHE A 52 -10.65 -9.53 -35.45
CA PHE A 52 -11.14 -8.20 -35.82
C PHE A 52 -11.12 -7.98 -37.33
N ASP A 53 -12.24 -7.46 -37.87
CA ASP A 53 -12.32 -6.92 -39.22
C ASP A 53 -11.79 -5.48 -39.24
N LEU A 54 -10.66 -5.28 -39.91
CA LEU A 54 -9.96 -4.00 -40.05
C LEU A 54 -10.16 -3.34 -41.42
N SER A 55 -11.19 -3.72 -42.15
CA SER A 55 -11.47 -3.17 -43.50
C SER A 55 -11.64 -1.65 -43.51
N ALA A 56 -12.03 -1.04 -42.36
CA ALA A 56 -12.12 0.40 -42.18
C ALA A 56 -10.77 1.12 -42.05
N VAL A 57 -9.66 0.38 -41.77
CA VAL A 57 -8.32 0.96 -41.74
C VAL A 57 -7.73 0.92 -43.16
N PRO A 58 -7.37 2.05 -43.76
CA PRO A 58 -6.80 2.05 -45.13
C PRO A 58 -5.58 1.11 -45.21
N ALA A 59 -5.51 0.25 -46.21
CA ALA A 59 -4.54 -0.81 -46.31
C ALA A 59 -3.05 -0.34 -46.19
N LYS A 60 -2.79 0.87 -46.73
CA LYS A 60 -1.46 1.49 -46.72
C LYS A 60 -1.23 2.44 -45.57
N ALA A 61 -2.24 2.71 -44.71
CA ALA A 61 -2.11 3.62 -43.57
C ALA A 61 -1.08 3.12 -42.58
N ALA A 62 -0.17 3.99 -42.17
CA ALA A 62 0.76 3.72 -41.11
C ALA A 62 -0.01 3.52 -39.76
N VAL A 63 0.30 2.44 -39.06
CA VAL A 63 -0.20 2.20 -37.69
C VAL A 63 0.82 2.75 -36.73
N TYR A 64 0.44 3.78 -36.01
CA TYR A 64 1.30 4.41 -34.99
C TYR A 64 1.25 3.65 -33.67
N ARG A 65 0.05 3.26 -33.24
CA ARG A 65 -0.18 2.54 -31.98
C ARG A 65 -1.40 1.62 -32.11
N ALA A 66 -1.35 0.46 -31.43
CA ALA A 66 -2.51 -0.41 -31.29
C ALA A 66 -2.59 -0.99 -29.86
N ARG A 67 -3.79 -1.01 -29.29
CA ARG A 67 -4.06 -1.51 -27.94
C ARG A 67 -5.22 -2.49 -27.97
N LEU A 68 -5.04 -3.67 -27.39
CA LEU A 68 -6.13 -4.58 -27.13
C LEU A 68 -6.65 -4.30 -25.71
N LEU A 69 -7.88 -3.84 -25.61
CA LEU A 69 -8.59 -3.49 -24.40
C LEU A 69 -9.45 -4.66 -23.98
N MET A 70 -9.43 -4.98 -22.70
CA MET A 70 -10.23 -6.07 -22.12
C MET A 70 -10.71 -5.65 -20.73
N GLN A 71 -11.83 -6.23 -20.30
CA GLN A 71 -12.33 -6.08 -18.93
C GLN A 71 -12.34 -7.43 -18.24
N ARG A 72 -11.91 -7.43 -16.98
CA ARG A 72 -12.01 -8.62 -16.12
C ARG A 72 -13.42 -8.78 -15.59
N LYS A 73 -13.80 -10.04 -15.34
CA LYS A 73 -14.95 -10.41 -14.51
C LYS A 73 -14.44 -10.77 -13.12
N GLY A 74 -14.93 -10.06 -12.09
CA GLY A 74 -14.55 -10.32 -10.70
C GLY A 74 -13.37 -9.48 -10.19
N GLY A 75 -13.19 -9.45 -8.86
CA GLY A 75 -12.28 -8.53 -8.15
C GLY A 75 -10.83 -9.02 -7.97
N TYR A 76 -10.56 -10.31 -8.23
CA TYR A 76 -9.24 -10.90 -7.97
C TYR A 76 -8.45 -11.15 -9.25
N GLY A 77 -7.21 -11.60 -9.17
CA GLY A 77 -6.30 -11.80 -10.28
C GLY A 77 -6.91 -12.53 -11.48
N SER A 78 -6.42 -12.29 -12.70
CA SER A 78 -6.98 -12.96 -13.88
C SER A 78 -6.37 -14.34 -14.07
N SER A 79 -7.17 -15.24 -14.64
CA SER A 79 -6.72 -16.56 -15.04
C SER A 79 -6.54 -16.69 -16.55
N PHE A 80 -6.63 -15.58 -17.30
CA PHE A 80 -6.46 -15.62 -18.76
C PHE A 80 -5.11 -15.03 -19.20
N GLU A 81 -4.65 -15.50 -20.33
CA GLU A 81 -3.48 -15.01 -21.05
C GLU A 81 -3.85 -14.76 -22.52
N VAL A 82 -3.20 -13.76 -23.13
CA VAL A 82 -3.47 -13.35 -24.51
C VAL A 82 -2.22 -13.61 -25.36
N PHE A 83 -2.42 -14.16 -26.57
CA PHE A 83 -1.38 -14.41 -27.54
C PHE A 83 -1.71 -13.79 -28.89
N SER A 84 -0.70 -13.37 -29.63
CA SER A 84 -0.89 -13.07 -31.06
C SER A 84 -1.15 -14.36 -31.82
N ALA A 85 -2.17 -14.37 -32.66
CA ALA A 85 -2.58 -15.55 -33.42
C ALA A 85 -2.67 -15.26 -34.91
N ALA A 86 -2.57 -16.30 -35.74
CA ALA A 86 -2.95 -16.24 -37.13
C ALA A 86 -4.50 -16.21 -37.26
N ALA A 87 -5.03 -15.92 -38.45
CA ALA A 87 -6.47 -15.84 -38.66
C ALA A 87 -7.21 -17.16 -38.37
N ASP A 88 -6.54 -18.30 -38.49
CA ASP A 88 -7.05 -19.64 -38.10
C ASP A 88 -6.95 -19.94 -36.60
N GLY A 89 -6.49 -18.95 -35.81
CA GLY A 89 -6.33 -19.07 -34.37
C GLY A 89 -5.03 -19.72 -33.90
N LYS A 90 -4.19 -20.19 -34.80
CA LYS A 90 -2.92 -20.83 -34.44
C LYS A 90 -1.92 -19.82 -33.89
N VAL A 91 -1.27 -20.20 -32.82
CA VAL A 91 -0.20 -19.46 -32.17
C VAL A 91 1.14 -20.08 -32.57
N ALA A 92 2.13 -19.24 -32.88
CA ALA A 92 3.47 -19.72 -33.23
C ALA A 92 4.07 -20.56 -32.08
N ALA A 93 4.77 -21.63 -32.41
CA ALA A 93 5.44 -22.49 -31.43
C ALA A 93 6.40 -21.65 -30.57
N GLY A 94 6.32 -21.77 -29.23
CA GLY A 94 7.13 -20.99 -28.28
C GLY A 94 6.75 -19.56 -28.12
N ALA A 95 5.61 -19.07 -28.68
CA ALA A 95 5.15 -17.71 -28.47
C ALA A 95 4.84 -17.46 -26.97
N LYS A 96 5.27 -16.31 -26.48
CA LYS A 96 4.98 -15.88 -25.10
C LYS A 96 3.65 -15.12 -25.08
N ALA A 97 2.93 -15.26 -23.97
CA ALA A 97 1.77 -14.43 -23.69
C ALA A 97 2.15 -12.94 -23.74
N LEU A 98 1.26 -12.13 -24.28
CA LEU A 98 1.40 -10.68 -24.28
C LEU A 98 1.39 -10.17 -22.84
N ALA A 99 2.27 -9.24 -22.51
CA ALA A 99 2.26 -8.56 -21.23
C ALA A 99 1.35 -7.32 -21.29
N PRO A 100 0.47 -7.12 -20.30
CA PRO A 100 -0.28 -5.87 -20.23
C PRO A 100 0.65 -4.67 -20.06
N ALA A 101 0.33 -3.57 -20.75
CA ALA A 101 1.17 -2.39 -20.83
C ALA A 101 1.30 -1.67 -19.47
N PRO A 102 2.54 -1.46 -18.96
CA PRO A 102 2.74 -0.69 -17.73
C PRO A 102 2.40 0.81 -17.98
N PRO A 103 2.21 1.60 -16.93
CA PRO A 103 2.28 1.23 -15.51
C PRO A 103 0.98 0.63 -14.98
N TYR A 104 -0.17 0.84 -15.64
CA TYR A 104 -1.50 0.47 -15.12
C TYR A 104 -1.93 -0.94 -15.49
N CYS A 105 -1.31 -1.54 -16.53
CA CYS A 105 -1.60 -2.89 -17.01
C CYS A 105 -3.10 -3.12 -17.32
N ARG A 106 -3.75 -2.15 -17.96
CA ARG A 106 -5.18 -2.17 -18.31
C ARG A 106 -5.47 -2.47 -19.78
N TRP A 107 -4.44 -2.57 -20.61
CA TRP A 107 -4.49 -2.97 -22.01
C TRP A 107 -3.22 -3.71 -22.39
N PHE A 108 -3.25 -4.40 -23.52
CA PHE A 108 -2.07 -4.98 -24.14
C PHE A 108 -1.59 -4.07 -25.26
N ASP A 109 -0.32 -3.71 -25.27
CA ASP A 109 0.27 -3.08 -26.46
C ASP A 109 0.44 -4.16 -27.53
N VAL A 110 -0.33 -4.00 -28.61
CA VAL A 110 -0.35 -4.91 -29.75
C VAL A 110 0.13 -4.22 -31.02
N THR A 111 0.83 -3.09 -30.92
CA THR A 111 1.31 -2.30 -32.05
C THR A 111 2.14 -3.12 -33.02
N ASP A 112 3.22 -3.74 -32.56
CA ASP A 112 4.07 -4.56 -33.41
C ASP A 112 3.42 -5.87 -33.85
N PRO A 113 2.69 -6.61 -32.99
CA PRO A 113 1.84 -7.70 -33.47
C PRO A 113 0.91 -7.29 -34.61
N LEU A 114 0.16 -6.19 -34.46
CA LEU A 114 -0.76 -5.72 -35.47
C LEU A 114 -0.07 -5.33 -36.77
N ARG A 115 1.05 -4.63 -36.70
CA ARG A 115 1.86 -4.27 -37.88
C ARG A 115 2.30 -5.52 -38.65
N ARG A 116 2.68 -6.60 -37.95
CA ARG A 116 3.04 -7.89 -38.58
C ARG A 116 1.83 -8.57 -39.22
N MET A 117 0.69 -8.62 -38.50
CA MET A 117 -0.55 -9.21 -39.03
C MET A 117 -1.01 -8.49 -40.28
N ARG A 118 -1.00 -7.17 -40.29
CA ARG A 118 -1.43 -6.35 -41.46
C ARG A 118 -0.50 -6.46 -42.68
N LYS A 119 0.75 -6.88 -42.52
CA LYS A 119 1.62 -7.23 -43.64
C LYS A 119 1.17 -8.51 -44.36
N ALA A 120 0.61 -9.46 -43.60
CA ALA A 120 0.11 -10.72 -44.13
C ALA A 120 -1.35 -10.56 -44.66
N ASP A 121 -2.21 -9.91 -43.85
CA ASP A 121 -3.57 -9.57 -44.20
C ASP A 121 -3.92 -8.16 -43.68
N PRO A 122 -4.03 -7.13 -44.53
CA PRO A 122 -4.31 -5.76 -44.09
C PRO A 122 -5.71 -5.58 -43.47
N LYS A 123 -6.62 -6.55 -43.66
CA LYS A 123 -8.02 -6.46 -43.24
C LYS A 123 -8.35 -7.24 -41.97
N ALA A 124 -7.43 -8.00 -41.39
CA ALA A 124 -7.69 -8.83 -40.25
C ALA A 124 -6.60 -8.74 -39.15
N ALA A 125 -7.03 -8.91 -37.90
CA ALA A 125 -6.14 -9.18 -36.78
C ALA A 125 -6.77 -10.23 -35.86
N ALA A 126 -5.97 -11.16 -35.32
CA ALA A 126 -6.45 -12.23 -34.45
C ALA A 126 -5.61 -12.39 -33.19
N PHE A 127 -6.28 -12.67 -32.08
CA PHE A 127 -5.67 -12.93 -30.78
C PHE A 127 -6.30 -14.19 -30.17
N LEU A 128 -5.49 -15.10 -29.66
CA LEU A 128 -5.96 -16.23 -28.88
C LEU A 128 -5.99 -15.86 -27.40
N ILE A 129 -7.10 -16.12 -26.72
CA ILE A 129 -7.29 -15.90 -25.29
C ILE A 129 -7.45 -17.27 -24.63
N ARG A 130 -6.45 -17.68 -23.83
CA ARG A 130 -6.48 -18.91 -23.04
C ARG A 130 -6.97 -18.59 -21.63
N GLY A 131 -7.84 -19.43 -21.09
CA GLY A 131 -8.42 -19.27 -19.74
C GLY A 131 -9.67 -18.39 -19.72
N GLY A 132 -10.09 -17.98 -18.52
CA GLY A 132 -11.36 -17.29 -18.27
C GLY A 132 -11.26 -16.11 -17.34
N GLY A 133 -12.42 -15.56 -16.91
CA GLY A 133 -12.46 -14.44 -15.96
C GLY A 133 -12.40 -13.06 -16.65
N TYR A 134 -12.76 -12.96 -17.92
CA TYR A 134 -12.90 -11.70 -18.64
C TYR A 134 -14.33 -11.56 -19.24
N ASP A 135 -14.70 -10.33 -19.54
CA ASP A 135 -15.94 -10.05 -20.28
C ASP A 135 -15.69 -10.09 -21.78
N SER A 136 -16.24 -11.10 -22.43
CA SER A 136 -16.09 -11.26 -23.88
C SER A 136 -16.74 -10.15 -24.71
N ARG A 137 -17.73 -9.44 -24.13
CA ARG A 137 -18.40 -8.31 -24.79
C ARG A 137 -17.60 -7.01 -24.72
N ALA A 138 -16.62 -6.95 -23.81
CA ALA A 138 -15.76 -5.79 -23.58
C ALA A 138 -14.34 -5.98 -24.17
N ILE A 139 -14.21 -6.84 -25.19
CA ILE A 139 -12.96 -6.96 -25.96
C ILE A 139 -13.00 -5.94 -27.07
N GLU A 140 -12.06 -5.00 -27.09
CA GLU A 140 -11.96 -3.92 -28.05
C GLU A 140 -10.53 -3.79 -28.56
N LEU A 141 -10.36 -3.50 -29.85
CA LEU A 141 -9.06 -3.14 -30.43
C LEU A 141 -9.07 -1.65 -30.77
N GLU A 142 -8.18 -0.91 -30.17
CA GLU A 142 -8.01 0.51 -30.44
C GLU A 142 -6.76 0.71 -31.29
N ILE A 143 -6.92 1.45 -32.40
CA ILE A 143 -5.83 1.68 -33.37
C ILE A 143 -5.69 3.17 -33.60
N ALA A 144 -4.48 3.70 -33.43
CA ALA A 144 -4.06 5.01 -33.93
C ALA A 144 -3.33 4.81 -35.24
N HIS A 145 -3.89 5.37 -36.33
CA HIS A 145 -3.35 5.21 -37.66
C HIS A 145 -3.38 6.53 -38.45
N GLU A 146 -2.72 6.54 -39.57
CA GLU A 146 -2.71 7.65 -40.51
C GLU A 146 -4.09 7.86 -41.13
N GLY A 147 -4.58 9.13 -41.18
CA GLY A 147 -5.86 9.52 -41.78
C GLY A 147 -6.37 10.82 -41.19
N ALA A 148 -7.48 11.32 -41.71
CA ALA A 148 -8.14 12.52 -41.22
C ALA A 148 -9.19 12.19 -40.15
N LEU A 149 -9.24 12.96 -39.07
CA LEU A 149 -10.22 12.84 -37.99
C LEU A 149 -11.51 13.58 -38.38
N ALA A 150 -12.59 12.85 -38.66
CA ALA A 150 -13.82 13.44 -39.21
C ALA A 150 -14.59 14.31 -38.19
N GLN A 151 -14.64 13.89 -36.92
CA GLN A 151 -15.34 14.58 -35.83
C GLN A 151 -14.56 14.43 -34.51
N PRO A 152 -13.55 15.28 -34.27
CA PRO A 152 -12.81 15.24 -33.01
C PRO A 152 -13.69 15.67 -31.85
N PRO A 153 -13.55 15.04 -30.66
CA PRO A 153 -14.22 15.52 -29.47
C PRO A 153 -13.70 16.91 -29.05
N GLU A 154 -14.48 17.62 -28.24
CA GLU A 154 -14.05 18.89 -27.66
C GLU A 154 -12.77 18.66 -26.82
N GLN A 155 -11.86 19.65 -26.81
CA GLN A 155 -10.55 19.53 -26.14
C GLN A 155 -10.58 20.13 -24.75
N VAL A 156 -9.74 19.57 -23.85
CA VAL A 156 -9.48 20.17 -22.53
C VAL A 156 -8.84 21.55 -22.68
N LYS A 157 -8.97 22.36 -21.63
CA LYS A 157 -8.45 23.75 -21.59
C LYS A 157 -7.64 23.97 -20.31
N ASP A 158 -6.93 25.07 -20.27
CA ASP A 158 -6.20 25.58 -19.07
C ASP A 158 -5.22 24.58 -18.47
N LEU A 159 -4.54 23.77 -19.32
CA LEU A 159 -3.52 22.84 -18.84
C LEU A 159 -2.38 23.61 -18.17
N LYS A 160 -2.12 23.29 -16.90
CA LYS A 160 -0.98 23.75 -16.12
C LYS A 160 -0.12 22.58 -15.70
N ALA A 161 1.20 22.74 -15.74
CA ALA A 161 2.16 21.75 -15.32
C ALA A 161 3.25 22.39 -14.47
N PHE A 162 3.55 21.83 -13.30
CA PHE A 162 4.66 22.25 -12.46
C PHE A 162 5.30 21.06 -11.75
N CYS A 163 6.61 21.14 -11.52
CA CYS A 163 7.37 20.11 -10.81
C CYS A 163 7.59 20.52 -9.35
N ARG A 164 7.31 19.60 -8.43
CA ARG A 164 7.60 19.73 -7.00
C ARG A 164 7.92 18.37 -6.39
N ALA A 165 8.98 18.30 -5.57
CA ALA A 165 9.39 17.10 -4.85
C ALA A 165 9.36 15.84 -5.74
N GLY A 166 10.03 15.90 -6.90
CA GLY A 166 10.11 14.75 -7.82
C GLY A 166 8.82 14.37 -8.54
N GLN A 167 7.78 15.23 -8.49
CA GLN A 167 6.50 14.97 -9.15
C GLN A 167 6.08 16.16 -10.00
N VAL A 168 5.55 15.87 -11.19
CA VAL A 168 4.91 16.86 -12.05
C VAL A 168 3.40 16.76 -11.88
N PHE A 169 2.81 17.84 -11.42
CA PHE A 169 1.38 18.02 -11.24
C PHE A 169 0.79 18.64 -12.51
N LEU A 170 -0.14 17.95 -13.12
CA LEU A 170 -0.87 18.39 -14.29
C LEU A 170 -2.32 18.67 -13.88
N THR A 171 -2.78 19.90 -14.04
CA THR A 171 -4.18 20.28 -13.80
C THR A 171 -4.76 20.85 -15.08
N PHE A 172 -5.99 20.51 -15.40
CA PHE A 172 -6.64 20.92 -16.64
C PHE A 172 -8.15 21.05 -16.45
N ARG A 173 -8.78 21.94 -17.19
CA ARG A 173 -10.24 22.04 -17.21
C ARG A 173 -10.81 20.90 -18.05
N GLU A 174 -11.61 20.08 -17.41
CA GLU A 174 -12.34 18.98 -18.04
C GLU A 174 -13.42 19.55 -18.98
N ILE A 175 -13.81 18.78 -20.01
CA ILE A 175 -14.88 19.21 -20.94
C ILE A 175 -16.27 19.15 -20.30
N GLU A 176 -16.40 18.42 -19.19
CA GLU A 176 -17.62 18.31 -18.39
C GLU A 176 -17.29 18.45 -16.90
N ASP A 177 -18.07 19.24 -16.19
CA ASP A 177 -18.02 19.28 -14.73
C ASP A 177 -19.05 18.31 -14.14
N LEU A 178 -18.60 17.09 -13.82
CA LEU A 178 -19.46 16.06 -13.24
C LEU A 178 -20.00 16.43 -11.86
N SER A 179 -19.39 17.39 -11.19
CA SER A 179 -19.79 17.82 -9.84
C SER A 179 -20.85 18.91 -9.84
N GLU A 180 -21.18 19.47 -11.02
CA GLU A 180 -22.16 20.54 -11.14
C GLU A 180 -21.84 21.74 -10.19
N GLY A 181 -20.56 22.06 -10.06
CA GLY A 181 -20.09 23.13 -9.18
C GLY A 181 -19.93 22.77 -7.71
N GLN A 182 -20.27 21.55 -7.27
CA GLN A 182 -20.20 21.17 -5.86
C GLN A 182 -18.75 20.87 -5.44
N ASP A 183 -18.36 21.31 -4.26
CA ASP A 183 -17.04 21.03 -3.67
C ASP A 183 -16.99 19.67 -2.94
N ARG A 184 -18.15 19.17 -2.57
CA ARG A 184 -18.36 17.91 -1.86
C ARG A 184 -19.44 17.13 -2.58
N TYR A 185 -19.17 15.87 -2.86
CA TYR A 185 -20.10 15.04 -3.62
C TYR A 185 -20.26 13.67 -2.96
N PRO A 186 -21.50 13.13 -2.81
CA PRO A 186 -21.69 11.77 -2.33
C PRO A 186 -20.88 10.80 -3.20
N TRP A 187 -20.03 10.00 -2.56
CA TRP A 187 -19.06 9.16 -3.28
C TRP A 187 -19.74 8.19 -4.25
N GLY A 188 -20.80 7.52 -3.84
CA GLY A 188 -21.52 6.59 -4.69
C GLY A 188 -22.17 7.27 -5.92
N SER A 189 -22.70 8.46 -5.74
CA SER A 189 -23.26 9.26 -6.84
C SER A 189 -22.18 9.71 -7.81
N LEU A 190 -21.01 10.13 -7.28
CA LEU A 190 -19.88 10.50 -8.13
C LEU A 190 -19.38 9.30 -8.94
N ILE A 191 -19.23 8.13 -8.30
CA ILE A 191 -18.77 6.92 -8.99
C ILE A 191 -19.72 6.49 -10.11
N LYS A 192 -21.03 6.62 -9.95
CA LYS A 192 -22.02 6.37 -11.02
C LYS A 192 -21.82 7.33 -12.20
N LYS A 193 -21.44 8.57 -11.94
CA LYS A 193 -21.16 9.57 -12.97
C LYS A 193 -19.81 9.40 -13.67
N LEU A 194 -18.88 8.63 -13.13
CA LEU A 194 -17.52 8.43 -13.69
C LEU A 194 -17.50 7.50 -14.93
N HIS A 195 -18.59 7.43 -15.67
CA HIS A 195 -18.69 6.72 -16.94
C HIS A 195 -18.12 5.30 -16.93
N GLY A 196 -18.47 4.54 -15.89
CA GLY A 196 -18.13 3.13 -15.79
C GLY A 196 -16.73 2.81 -15.25
N TYR A 197 -15.99 3.79 -14.76
CA TYR A 197 -14.68 3.55 -14.17
C TYR A 197 -14.53 4.22 -12.82
N GLY A 198 -14.44 3.40 -11.79
CA GLY A 198 -13.85 3.83 -10.54
C GLY A 198 -12.32 3.90 -10.67
N PRO A 199 -11.62 4.48 -9.69
CA PRO A 199 -10.17 4.61 -9.72
C PRO A 199 -9.42 3.27 -9.83
N ASP A 200 -10.04 2.17 -9.48
CA ASP A 200 -9.43 0.83 -9.42
C ASP A 200 -10.14 -0.25 -10.26
N GLY A 201 -11.11 0.12 -11.08
CA GLY A 201 -11.78 -0.86 -11.93
C GLY A 201 -13.10 -0.38 -12.53
N PRO A 202 -13.72 -1.21 -13.36
CA PRO A 202 -14.99 -0.89 -13.97
C PRO A 202 -16.09 -0.80 -12.90
N VAL A 203 -16.85 0.30 -12.94
CA VAL A 203 -18.08 0.48 -12.16
C VAL A 203 -19.26 0.42 -13.15
N PRO A 204 -20.34 -0.33 -12.85
CA PRO A 204 -21.52 -0.31 -13.67
C PRO A 204 -22.03 1.13 -13.84
N ASN A 205 -22.27 1.56 -15.06
CA ASN A 205 -22.87 2.85 -15.35
C ASN A 205 -23.88 2.70 -16.50
N ASP A 206 -24.86 3.57 -16.52
CA ASP A 206 -25.91 3.58 -17.53
C ASP A 206 -25.52 4.40 -18.77
N ASP A 207 -24.44 5.21 -18.69
CA ASP A 207 -23.96 6.00 -19.80
C ASP A 207 -23.14 5.12 -20.77
N LYS A 208 -23.55 5.11 -22.01
CA LYS A 208 -22.87 4.37 -23.07
C LYS A 208 -21.65 5.09 -23.64
N ARG A 209 -21.45 6.37 -23.28
CA ARG A 209 -20.32 7.18 -23.73
C ARG A 209 -19.13 6.96 -22.79
N GLU A 210 -17.97 6.64 -23.35
CA GLU A 210 -16.72 6.54 -22.61
C GLU A 210 -15.86 7.79 -22.83
N LEU A 211 -15.75 8.63 -21.81
CA LEU A 211 -14.88 9.81 -21.81
C LEU A 211 -13.59 9.51 -21.05
N ARG A 212 -12.45 9.86 -21.63
CA ARG A 212 -11.12 9.75 -21.05
C ARG A 212 -10.29 10.99 -21.36
N TYR A 213 -9.36 11.31 -20.46
CA TYR A 213 -8.32 12.30 -20.68
C TYR A 213 -6.99 11.56 -20.76
N ARG A 214 -6.36 11.52 -21.94
CA ARG A 214 -5.09 10.84 -22.19
C ARG A 214 -3.94 11.79 -21.96
N VAL A 215 -3.05 11.43 -21.05
CA VAL A 215 -1.89 12.23 -20.68
C VAL A 215 -0.67 11.70 -21.42
N TYR A 216 -0.07 12.56 -22.22
CA TYR A 216 1.13 12.28 -22.99
C TYR A 216 2.34 13.04 -22.44
N ARG A 217 3.52 12.45 -22.59
CA ARG A 217 4.81 13.04 -22.25
C ARG A 217 5.78 12.85 -23.40
N HIS A 218 6.59 13.87 -23.66
CA HIS A 218 7.68 13.79 -24.65
C HIS A 218 8.85 14.66 -24.22
N ASP A 219 10.09 14.33 -24.68
CA ASP A 219 11.30 15.11 -24.40
C ASP A 219 11.46 16.30 -25.40
N GLN A 220 10.56 16.42 -26.34
CA GLN A 220 10.46 17.49 -27.32
C GLN A 220 9.04 18.07 -27.33
N PRO A 221 8.82 19.27 -27.92
CA PRO A 221 7.48 19.85 -28.02
C PRO A 221 6.46 18.89 -28.63
N ILE A 222 5.30 18.75 -27.98
CA ILE A 222 4.19 17.92 -28.46
C ILE A 222 3.33 18.78 -29.39
N THR A 223 3.14 18.28 -30.60
CA THR A 223 2.34 18.87 -31.65
C THR A 223 1.51 17.75 -32.31
N ALA A 224 0.57 18.08 -33.18
CA ALA A 224 -0.17 17.09 -33.97
C ALA A 224 0.76 16.14 -34.76
N ARG A 225 1.99 16.57 -35.07
CA ARG A 225 2.97 15.72 -35.76
C ARG A 225 3.76 14.80 -34.89
N THR A 226 3.99 15.19 -33.63
CA THR A 226 4.90 14.46 -32.71
C THR A 226 4.15 13.68 -31.63
N ILE A 227 2.85 13.87 -31.48
CA ILE A 227 2.06 13.16 -30.44
C ILE A 227 2.03 11.65 -30.65
N GLY A 228 2.17 11.19 -31.88
CA GLY A 228 2.28 9.75 -32.19
C GLY A 228 3.52 9.08 -31.59
N ASP A 229 4.59 9.86 -31.37
CA ASP A 229 5.85 9.40 -30.77
C ASP A 229 5.87 9.64 -29.24
N ALA A 230 4.91 10.38 -28.71
CA ALA A 230 4.84 10.68 -27.28
C ALA A 230 4.43 9.47 -26.44
N GLU A 231 5.03 9.36 -25.27
CA GLU A 231 4.69 8.34 -24.27
C GLU A 231 3.28 8.62 -23.71
N LEU A 232 2.36 7.63 -23.79
CA LEU A 232 1.10 7.67 -23.08
C LEU A 232 1.33 7.29 -21.62
N LEU A 233 1.28 8.27 -20.71
CA LEU A 233 1.48 8.05 -19.27
C LEU A 233 0.24 7.45 -18.61
N ALA A 234 -0.95 7.94 -18.96
CA ALA A 234 -2.20 7.55 -18.30
C ALA A 234 -3.43 7.85 -19.13
N GLU A 235 -4.51 7.14 -18.80
CA GLU A 235 -5.88 7.49 -19.15
C GLU A 235 -6.59 7.91 -17.87
N VAL A 236 -6.89 9.20 -17.75
CA VAL A 236 -7.53 9.80 -16.57
C VAL A 236 -9.03 9.81 -16.80
N VAL A 237 -9.79 9.40 -15.79
CA VAL A 237 -11.26 9.48 -15.82
C VAL A 237 -11.72 10.89 -15.48
N PRO A 238 -12.91 11.33 -15.96
CA PRO A 238 -13.51 12.57 -15.50
C PRO A 238 -13.72 12.60 -13.99
N GLY A 239 -13.68 13.79 -13.38
CA GLY A 239 -13.77 13.95 -11.93
C GLY A 239 -12.50 13.57 -11.19
N SER A 240 -11.36 13.47 -11.87
CA SER A 240 -10.05 13.16 -11.26
C SER A 240 -9.58 14.20 -10.24
N GLY A 241 -10.18 15.39 -10.24
CA GLY A 241 -9.97 16.43 -9.21
C GLY A 241 -10.58 16.09 -7.84
N PHE A 242 -11.39 15.03 -7.75
CA PHE A 242 -11.92 14.53 -6.48
C PHE A 242 -11.09 13.41 -5.89
N ASN A 243 -11.05 13.32 -4.56
CA ASN A 243 -10.50 12.17 -3.88
C ASN A 243 -11.49 11.00 -3.94
N THR A 244 -11.45 10.25 -5.02
CA THR A 244 -12.35 9.11 -5.27
C THR A 244 -11.89 7.81 -4.60
N ARG A 245 -10.75 7.81 -3.90
CA ARG A 245 -10.23 6.64 -3.17
C ARG A 245 -10.56 6.63 -1.68
N ILE A 246 -11.48 7.47 -1.24
CA ILE A 246 -11.84 7.60 0.18
C ILE A 246 -12.34 6.28 0.77
N VAL A 247 -13.03 5.46 -0.03
CA VAL A 247 -13.55 4.18 0.44
C VAL A 247 -13.40 3.11 -0.62
N GLN A 248 -12.69 2.04 -0.29
CA GLN A 248 -12.77 0.79 -1.03
C GLN A 248 -13.06 -0.36 -0.08
N ARG A 249 -14.34 -0.53 0.24
CA ARG A 249 -14.83 -1.80 0.75
C ARG A 249 -14.96 -2.76 -0.42
N ILE A 250 -13.91 -3.48 -0.74
CA ILE A 250 -14.02 -4.72 -1.48
C ILE A 250 -14.05 -5.86 -0.45
N TRP A 251 -15.16 -5.96 0.26
CA TRP A 251 -15.46 -7.17 0.99
C TRP A 251 -16.04 -8.19 0.02
N GLN A 252 -15.32 -9.29 -0.19
CA GLN A 252 -15.85 -10.53 -0.83
C GLN A 252 -16.45 -10.36 -2.23
N GLY A 253 -15.92 -9.47 -3.07
CA GLY A 253 -16.45 -9.28 -4.42
C GLY A 253 -17.77 -8.53 -4.48
N GLU A 254 -18.27 -8.02 -3.39
CA GLU A 254 -19.39 -7.11 -3.35
C GLU A 254 -18.93 -5.70 -3.69
N ASN A 255 -19.30 -5.24 -4.87
CA ASN A 255 -19.42 -3.81 -5.11
C ASN A 255 -20.54 -3.31 -4.18
N VAL A 256 -20.20 -2.60 -3.12
CA VAL A 256 -21.17 -2.04 -2.17
C VAL A 256 -21.35 -0.54 -2.42
N PRO A 257 -22.03 -0.11 -3.49
CA PRO A 257 -22.30 1.31 -3.71
C PRO A 257 -23.43 1.84 -2.83
N SER A 258 -24.42 1.02 -2.51
CA SER A 258 -25.72 1.53 -2.04
C SER A 258 -25.80 1.91 -0.57
N LYS A 259 -24.84 1.50 0.28
CA LYS A 259 -24.82 1.87 1.70
C LYS A 259 -23.79 2.96 2.03
N LEU A 260 -22.97 3.36 1.07
CA LEU A 260 -21.86 4.29 1.27
C LEU A 260 -22.19 5.72 0.83
N ASP A 261 -23.28 5.93 0.11
CA ASP A 261 -23.66 7.24 -0.44
C ASP A 261 -23.88 8.30 0.64
N ASP A 262 -24.41 7.91 1.80
CA ASP A 262 -24.73 8.85 2.88
C ASP A 262 -23.58 9.05 3.88
N GLU A 263 -22.64 8.09 3.96
CA GLU A 263 -21.56 8.11 4.93
C GLU A 263 -20.27 8.76 4.39
N PHE A 264 -20.06 8.71 3.08
CA PHE A 264 -18.80 9.14 2.46
C PHE A 264 -18.98 10.20 1.40
N VAL A 265 -18.26 11.29 1.57
CA VAL A 265 -18.28 12.43 0.68
C VAL A 265 -16.91 12.58 0.02
N ALA A 266 -16.86 12.49 -1.30
CA ALA A 266 -15.68 12.86 -2.07
C ALA A 266 -15.48 14.38 -1.98
N VAL A 267 -14.25 14.78 -1.66
CA VAL A 267 -13.84 16.18 -1.61
C VAL A 267 -12.84 16.47 -2.72
N ARG A 268 -12.75 17.73 -3.15
CA ARG A 268 -11.76 18.13 -4.15
C ARG A 268 -10.35 17.97 -3.60
N LEU A 269 -9.46 17.46 -4.43
CA LEU A 269 -8.04 17.37 -4.13
C LEU A 269 -7.39 18.75 -4.11
N ALA A 270 -6.44 18.93 -3.22
CA ALA A 270 -5.52 20.05 -3.24
C ALA A 270 -4.16 19.56 -3.80
N VAL A 271 -3.62 20.26 -4.78
CA VAL A 271 -2.26 20.07 -5.28
C VAL A 271 -1.28 21.07 -4.69
N GLU A 272 -1.77 22.16 -4.16
CA GLU A 272 -1.09 23.09 -3.26
C GLU A 272 -1.70 22.97 -1.86
N PRO A 273 -0.92 23.11 -0.78
CA PRO A 273 -1.42 22.90 0.58
C PRO A 273 -2.69 23.70 0.87
N GLN A 274 -3.75 23.02 1.28
CA GLN A 274 -5.04 23.57 1.68
C GLN A 274 -5.76 24.45 0.62
N ARG A 275 -5.43 24.24 -0.67
CA ARG A 275 -6.08 24.93 -1.79
C ARG A 275 -6.77 23.89 -2.70
N PRO A 276 -8.04 23.55 -2.44
CA PRO A 276 -8.79 22.63 -3.27
C PRO A 276 -8.83 23.10 -4.73
N LEU A 277 -8.77 22.14 -5.65
CA LEU A 277 -8.91 22.42 -7.07
C LEU A 277 -10.28 23.06 -7.37
N PRO A 278 -10.36 24.01 -8.31
CA PRO A 278 -11.63 24.56 -8.75
C PRO A 278 -12.58 23.51 -9.35
N SER A 279 -13.86 23.86 -9.46
CA SER A 279 -14.87 23.03 -10.11
C SER A 279 -14.49 22.73 -11.57
N GLY A 280 -14.75 21.51 -12.02
CA GLY A 280 -14.43 21.05 -13.37
C GLY A 280 -12.94 20.97 -13.70
N VAL A 281 -12.07 20.96 -12.69
CA VAL A 281 -10.62 20.78 -12.88
C VAL A 281 -10.22 19.37 -12.53
N GLY A 282 -9.67 18.65 -13.54
CA GLY A 282 -9.04 17.35 -13.39
C GLY A 282 -7.57 17.44 -12.99
N VAL A 283 -7.01 16.36 -12.49
CA VAL A 283 -5.60 16.25 -12.08
C VAL A 283 -4.97 14.91 -12.45
N TYR A 284 -3.72 14.97 -12.87
CA TYR A 284 -2.83 13.83 -12.98
C TYR A 284 -1.47 14.18 -12.37
N VAL A 285 -0.85 13.22 -11.67
CA VAL A 285 0.48 13.42 -11.06
C VAL A 285 1.45 12.36 -11.59
N HIS A 286 2.50 12.85 -12.25
CA HIS A 286 3.57 12.02 -12.79
C HIS A 286 4.79 12.04 -11.86
N THR A 287 5.25 10.88 -11.40
CA THR A 287 6.50 10.78 -10.64
C THR A 287 7.69 10.71 -11.58
N VAL A 288 8.59 11.67 -11.46
CA VAL A 288 9.78 11.83 -12.31
C VAL A 288 10.80 10.73 -12.03
N ARG A 289 11.20 10.02 -13.08
CA ARG A 289 12.25 8.98 -13.00
C ARG A 289 13.59 9.43 -13.59
N LYS A 290 13.58 10.46 -14.43
CA LYS A 290 14.75 11.02 -15.10
C LYS A 290 14.64 12.54 -15.09
N ALA A 291 15.67 13.21 -14.57
CA ALA A 291 15.74 14.67 -14.59
C ALA A 291 15.91 15.21 -16.03
N GLY A 292 15.45 16.42 -16.26
CA GLY A 292 15.55 17.10 -17.56
C GLY A 292 14.28 17.88 -17.90
N LYS A 293 14.15 18.27 -19.17
CA LYS A 293 12.98 18.98 -19.69
C LYS A 293 12.00 18.01 -20.32
N ALA A 294 10.72 18.25 -20.12
CA ALA A 294 9.66 17.49 -20.79
C ALA A 294 8.47 18.38 -21.14
N TRP A 295 7.75 17.96 -22.14
CA TRP A 295 6.43 18.50 -22.55
C TRP A 295 5.35 17.50 -22.22
N TYR A 296 4.20 18.03 -21.88
CA TYR A 296 3.01 17.25 -21.55
C TYR A 296 1.84 17.72 -22.37
N ALA A 297 1.00 16.78 -22.79
CA ALA A 297 -0.28 17.08 -23.41
C ALA A 297 -1.39 16.30 -22.71
N VAL A 298 -2.57 16.91 -22.60
CA VAL A 298 -3.79 16.24 -22.18
C VAL A 298 -4.77 16.29 -23.34
N VAL A 299 -5.18 15.12 -23.80
CA VAL A 299 -6.02 14.95 -25.00
C VAL A 299 -7.32 14.29 -24.60
N THR A 300 -8.43 14.87 -25.03
CA THR A 300 -9.76 14.26 -24.85
C THR A 300 -9.94 13.07 -25.79
N ALA A 301 -10.45 11.98 -25.26
CA ALA A 301 -10.87 10.80 -26.03
C ALA A 301 -12.31 10.42 -25.66
N VAL A 302 -13.18 10.27 -26.65
CA VAL A 302 -14.57 9.82 -26.49
C VAL A 302 -14.76 8.54 -27.29
N ASN A 303 -15.16 7.46 -26.63
CA ASN A 303 -15.28 6.12 -27.24
C ASN A 303 -14.02 5.71 -28.02
N GLY A 304 -12.83 6.10 -27.51
CA GLY A 304 -11.54 5.85 -28.16
C GLY A 304 -11.13 6.84 -29.25
N VAL A 305 -12.01 7.71 -29.69
CA VAL A 305 -11.68 8.77 -30.67
C VAL A 305 -10.96 9.91 -29.95
N GLU A 306 -9.70 10.15 -30.28
CA GLU A 306 -8.86 11.21 -29.71
C GLU A 306 -8.87 12.46 -30.57
N ASN A 307 -8.85 13.63 -29.94
CA ASN A 307 -8.57 14.88 -30.63
C ASN A 307 -7.05 15.17 -30.61
N THR A 308 -6.31 14.61 -31.55
CA THR A 308 -4.85 14.80 -31.66
C THR A 308 -4.48 15.92 -32.65
N ALA A 309 -5.45 16.48 -33.38
CA ALA A 309 -5.23 17.56 -34.33
C ALA A 309 -5.24 18.95 -33.66
N ASP A 310 -6.09 19.14 -32.65
CA ASP A 310 -6.25 20.40 -31.94
C ASP A 310 -5.36 20.45 -30.70
N LEU A 311 -4.04 20.66 -30.92
CA LEU A 311 -3.03 20.80 -29.87
C LEU A 311 -2.51 22.23 -29.84
N SER A 312 -2.64 22.87 -28.68
CA SER A 312 -2.29 24.27 -28.48
C SER A 312 -1.80 24.51 -27.03
N ALA A 313 -1.46 25.72 -26.70
CA ALA A 313 -1.11 26.11 -25.32
C ALA A 313 -2.26 25.88 -24.32
N ALA A 314 -3.47 25.61 -24.77
CA ALA A 314 -4.60 25.30 -23.89
C ALA A 314 -4.52 23.89 -23.31
N ASN A 315 -3.91 22.94 -24.02
CA ASN A 315 -3.85 21.52 -23.68
C ASN A 315 -2.45 20.89 -23.81
N VAL A 316 -1.43 21.72 -24.11
CA VAL A 316 -0.01 21.35 -24.12
C VAL A 316 0.75 22.27 -23.17
N ALA A 317 1.54 21.72 -22.28
CA ALA A 317 2.38 22.46 -21.34
C ALA A 317 3.85 22.02 -21.44
N GLY A 318 4.77 22.97 -21.37
CA GLY A 318 6.22 22.72 -21.37
C GLY A 318 7.01 23.82 -22.04
N PRO A 319 8.36 23.78 -21.91
CA PRO A 319 9.10 22.75 -21.19
C PRO A 319 8.94 22.86 -19.67
N VAL A 320 8.71 21.71 -19.02
CA VAL A 320 8.71 21.58 -17.55
C VAL A 320 10.08 21.05 -17.13
N GLU A 321 10.78 21.79 -16.28
CA GLU A 321 12.02 21.32 -15.67
C GLU A 321 11.71 20.25 -14.63
N GLN A 322 12.25 19.05 -14.81
CA GLN A 322 12.00 17.88 -13.98
C GLN A 322 13.19 17.56 -13.11
N GLN A 323 12.95 17.24 -11.86
CA GLN A 323 13.96 16.78 -10.91
C GLN A 323 13.52 15.46 -10.27
N VAL A 324 14.48 14.55 -10.11
CA VAL A 324 14.24 13.31 -9.34
C VAL A 324 14.41 13.64 -7.87
N ALA A 325 13.36 13.44 -7.10
CA ALA A 325 13.36 13.61 -5.64
C ALA A 325 12.32 12.68 -5.02
N ASP A 326 12.37 12.53 -3.71
CA ASP A 326 11.33 11.81 -2.96
C ASP A 326 10.01 12.60 -2.98
N PRO A 327 8.90 11.98 -3.39
CA PRO A 327 7.58 12.60 -3.32
C PRO A 327 7.22 13.02 -1.90
N GLU A 328 6.61 14.19 -1.78
CA GLU A 328 6.13 14.72 -0.50
C GLU A 328 4.60 14.72 -0.44
N PRO A 329 4.01 14.37 0.73
CA PRO A 329 2.57 14.49 0.94
C PRO A 329 2.08 15.93 0.81
N VAL A 330 0.86 16.08 0.29
CA VAL A 330 0.20 17.38 0.17
C VAL A 330 -0.89 17.52 1.22
N LEU A 331 -0.80 18.54 2.04
CA LEU A 331 -1.82 18.86 3.04
C LEU A 331 -3.13 19.26 2.33
N GLN A 332 -4.18 18.49 2.61
CA GLN A 332 -5.52 18.71 2.08
C GLN A 332 -6.35 19.61 3.00
N GLN A 333 -6.34 19.30 4.27
CA GLN A 333 -7.16 19.96 5.27
C GLN A 333 -6.52 19.90 6.65
N GLU A 334 -6.70 20.96 7.43
CA GLU A 334 -6.47 20.97 8.86
C GLU A 334 -7.79 21.28 9.57
N THR A 335 -8.12 20.54 10.62
CA THR A 335 -9.28 20.78 11.48
C THR A 335 -8.87 20.82 12.94
N PHE A 336 -9.44 21.75 13.68
CA PHE A 336 -9.37 21.85 15.13
C PHE A 336 -10.73 21.47 15.71
N THR A 337 -10.74 20.51 16.63
CA THR A 337 -11.96 20.08 17.31
C THR A 337 -11.79 20.30 18.80
N LYS A 338 -12.63 21.16 19.39
CA LYS A 338 -12.59 21.50 20.81
C LYS A 338 -13.33 20.45 21.63
N GLY A 339 -12.64 19.85 22.60
CA GLY A 339 -13.25 19.00 23.63
C GLY A 339 -13.96 17.74 23.13
N ALA A 340 -13.59 17.20 21.93
CA ALA A 340 -14.46 16.27 21.23
C ALA A 340 -13.92 14.84 21.08
N TYR A 341 -12.79 14.49 21.70
CA TYR A 341 -12.27 13.16 21.46
C TYR A 341 -12.69 12.13 22.52
N ASN A 342 -13.43 11.11 22.08
CA ASN A 342 -13.61 9.78 22.71
C ASN A 342 -13.84 9.81 24.23
N ARG A 343 -14.77 10.64 24.72
CA ARG A 343 -15.10 10.83 26.16
C ARG A 343 -14.04 11.60 26.97
N THR A 344 -13.10 12.27 26.35
CA THR A 344 -12.17 13.20 27.00
C THR A 344 -12.43 14.61 26.53
N ALA A 345 -12.26 15.60 27.41
CA ALA A 345 -12.42 17.01 27.07
C ALA A 345 -11.16 17.59 26.36
N ASP A 346 -10.37 16.76 25.72
CA ASP A 346 -9.11 17.18 25.09
C ASP A 346 -9.36 17.79 23.70
N ASP A 347 -8.66 18.87 23.40
CA ASP A 347 -8.63 19.47 22.07
C ASP A 347 -7.84 18.57 21.10
N LEU A 348 -8.23 18.58 19.83
CA LEU A 348 -7.66 17.71 18.82
C LEU A 348 -7.35 18.48 17.55
N ILE A 349 -6.11 18.36 17.05
CA ILE A 349 -5.72 18.79 15.71
C ILE A 349 -5.66 17.59 14.80
N THR A 350 -6.27 17.71 13.63
CA THR A 350 -6.26 16.67 12.57
C THR A 350 -5.81 17.30 11.28
N ARG A 351 -4.74 16.77 10.69
CA ARG A 351 -4.25 17.10 9.34
C ARG A 351 -4.47 15.93 8.40
N ARG A 352 -5.19 16.16 7.32
CA ARG A 352 -5.40 15.19 6.24
C ARG A 352 -4.45 15.47 5.09
N TYR A 353 -3.79 14.43 4.62
CA TYR A 353 -2.83 14.48 3.52
C TYR A 353 -3.21 13.54 2.39
N VAL A 354 -2.75 13.85 1.19
CA VAL A 354 -2.71 12.93 0.06
C VAL A 354 -1.25 12.75 -0.38
N TYR A 355 -0.90 11.49 -0.66
CA TYR A 355 0.40 11.07 -1.14
C TYR A 355 0.24 10.27 -2.42
N TRP A 356 0.88 10.72 -3.52
CA TRP A 356 0.90 9.99 -4.78
C TRP A 356 2.10 9.07 -4.79
N ALA A 357 1.84 7.77 -4.74
CA ALA A 357 2.85 6.73 -4.65
C ALA A 357 2.99 5.96 -5.96
N VAL A 358 4.20 5.48 -6.21
CA VAL A 358 4.55 4.57 -7.31
C VAL A 358 5.34 3.38 -6.75
N PRO A 359 5.59 2.30 -7.51
CA PRO A 359 6.46 1.23 -7.05
C PRO A 359 7.84 1.77 -6.59
N PRO A 360 8.39 1.29 -5.45
CA PRO A 360 7.95 0.18 -4.61
C PRO A 360 6.97 0.55 -3.47
N LEU A 361 6.40 1.74 -3.45
CA LEU A 361 5.49 2.22 -2.39
C LEU A 361 4.01 1.94 -2.71
N ALA A 362 3.72 1.56 -3.93
CA ALA A 362 2.41 1.17 -4.42
C ALA A 362 2.56 0.14 -5.53
N PRO A 363 1.55 -0.72 -5.79
CA PRO A 363 1.62 -1.70 -6.88
C PRO A 363 1.65 -1.07 -8.28
N ARG A 364 1.22 0.18 -8.40
CA ARG A 364 1.21 1.06 -9.59
C ARG A 364 1.07 2.52 -9.14
N PRO A 365 1.11 3.52 -10.03
CA PRO A 365 0.83 4.90 -9.65
C PRO A 365 -0.57 5.04 -9.05
N LEU A 366 -0.66 5.40 -7.78
CA LEU A 366 -1.89 5.54 -7.00
C LEU A 366 -1.76 6.66 -5.99
N GLN A 367 -2.89 7.28 -5.65
CA GLN A 367 -2.96 8.22 -4.55
C GLN A 367 -3.43 7.53 -3.26
N TYR A 368 -2.92 7.97 -2.12
CA TYR A 368 -3.30 7.47 -0.81
C TYR A 368 -3.55 8.64 0.13
N GLY A 369 -4.68 8.59 0.85
CA GLY A 369 -4.94 9.48 1.96
C GLY A 369 -4.27 8.95 3.23
N PHE A 370 -3.87 9.86 4.10
CA PHE A 370 -3.50 9.54 5.47
C PHE A 370 -3.73 10.74 6.38
N VAL A 371 -3.70 10.51 7.68
CA VAL A 371 -4.03 11.51 8.69
C VAL A 371 -2.92 11.57 9.73
N MET A 372 -2.57 12.79 10.10
CA MET A 372 -1.79 13.10 11.30
C MET A 372 -2.71 13.72 12.34
N GLN A 373 -2.69 13.20 13.58
CA GLN A 373 -3.61 13.67 14.63
C GLN A 373 -2.92 13.72 15.99
N TRP A 374 -3.19 14.74 16.78
CA TRP A 374 -2.60 14.89 18.11
C TRP A 374 -3.40 15.84 19.03
N HIS A 375 -3.13 15.72 20.32
CA HIS A 375 -3.61 16.63 21.35
C HIS A 375 -2.60 17.76 21.55
N PRO A 376 -2.86 19.00 21.11
CA PRO A 376 -1.84 20.07 21.06
C PRO A 376 -1.22 20.40 22.43
N ASN A 377 -1.98 20.21 23.51
CA ASN A 377 -1.54 20.54 24.86
C ASN A 377 -0.85 19.36 25.60
N ARG A 378 -0.64 18.21 24.92
CA ARG A 378 -0.12 16.99 25.57
C ARG A 378 1.12 16.42 24.90
N ILE A 379 1.48 16.85 23.71
CA ILE A 379 2.66 16.33 23.02
C ILE A 379 3.94 17.00 23.53
N ALA A 380 4.98 16.19 23.72
CA ALA A 380 6.33 16.68 23.98
C ALA A 380 7.03 17.12 22.67
N ALA A 381 8.20 17.72 22.78
CA ALA A 381 9.06 18.03 21.66
C ALA A 381 10.51 17.55 21.98
N PRO A 382 10.99 16.48 21.34
CA PRO A 382 10.37 15.69 20.26
C PRO A 382 9.20 14.81 20.75
N ALA A 383 8.25 14.53 19.84
CA ALA A 383 7.04 13.78 20.15
C ALA A 383 7.19 12.29 19.89
N ALA A 384 6.47 11.44 20.63
CA ALA A 384 6.28 10.05 20.25
C ALA A 384 5.37 9.95 18.99
N LEU A 385 5.55 8.90 18.19
CA LEU A 385 4.72 8.60 17.03
C LEU A 385 4.04 7.24 17.16
N GLU A 386 2.73 7.21 16.96
CA GLU A 386 1.97 6.00 16.73
C GLU A 386 1.68 5.83 15.24
N LEU A 387 2.12 4.71 14.65
CA LEU A 387 1.60 4.25 13.38
C LEU A 387 0.36 3.39 13.66
N SER A 388 -0.80 3.86 13.27
CA SER A 388 -2.05 3.10 13.39
C SER A 388 -2.47 2.52 12.06
N HIS A 389 -2.66 1.21 12.05
CA HIS A 389 -3.39 0.56 10.97
C HIS A 389 -4.88 0.73 11.27
N GLY A 390 -5.47 1.80 10.78
CA GLY A 390 -6.90 2.04 10.87
C GLY A 390 -7.71 0.86 10.33
N LYS A 391 -9.01 0.88 10.45
CA LYS A 391 -9.89 -0.14 9.82
C LYS A 391 -9.70 -0.10 8.31
N GLY A 392 -8.69 -0.70 7.79
CA GLY A 392 -8.24 -0.92 6.40
C GLY A 392 -9.10 -0.55 5.20
N HIS A 393 -10.20 0.11 5.42
CA HIS A 393 -11.26 0.36 4.44
C HIS A 393 -11.51 1.84 4.19
N THR A 394 -10.98 2.73 5.02
CA THR A 394 -11.25 4.16 4.91
C THR A 394 -9.95 4.94 5.00
N ASN A 395 -9.85 6.05 4.27
CA ASN A 395 -8.80 7.05 4.47
C ASN A 395 -9.04 7.87 5.77
N GLU A 396 -10.11 7.57 6.49
CA GLU A 396 -10.35 8.13 7.81
C GLU A 396 -9.73 7.20 8.84
N PRO A 397 -8.81 7.70 9.67
CA PRO A 397 -8.26 6.90 10.76
C PRO A 397 -9.39 6.58 11.72
N GLU A 398 -9.56 5.33 12.05
CA GLU A 398 -10.21 5.04 13.31
C GLU A 398 -9.23 5.44 14.40
N LEU A 399 -9.56 6.51 15.10
CA LEU A 399 -8.78 6.96 16.24
C LEU A 399 -8.72 5.82 17.24
N SER A 400 -7.55 5.29 17.41
CA SER A 400 -7.31 4.15 18.25
C SER A 400 -7.71 4.48 19.69
N ARG A 401 -8.59 3.66 20.29
CA ARG A 401 -8.84 3.71 21.75
C ARG A 401 -7.56 3.53 22.56
N TRP A 402 -6.49 3.11 21.90
CA TRP A 402 -5.23 2.67 22.44
C TRP A 402 -4.12 3.69 22.25
N GLN A 403 -4.41 4.82 21.60
CA GLN A 403 -3.43 5.89 21.39
C GLN A 403 -2.91 6.44 22.73
N ARG A 404 -1.61 6.62 22.82
CA ARG A 404 -1.01 7.44 23.87
C ARG A 404 -1.41 8.90 23.66
N ARG A 405 -1.83 9.57 24.71
CA ARG A 405 -2.27 10.99 24.62
C ARG A 405 -1.13 11.96 24.34
N ASP A 406 0.10 11.55 24.61
CA ASP A 406 1.33 12.31 24.41
C ASP A 406 2.02 11.96 23.06
N ALA A 407 1.37 11.20 22.20
CA ALA A 407 1.88 10.81 20.89
C ALA A 407 1.10 11.45 19.76
N ILE A 408 1.80 11.69 18.65
CA ILE A 408 1.19 12.00 17.36
C ILE A 408 0.77 10.69 16.70
N LEU A 409 -0.46 10.61 16.23
CA LEU A 409 -0.98 9.49 15.47
C LEU A 409 -0.73 9.72 13.97
N LEU A 410 -0.13 8.75 13.29
CA LEU A 410 -0.10 8.60 11.84
C LEU A 410 -1.01 7.42 11.47
N ALA A 411 -2.10 7.69 10.76
CA ALA A 411 -2.98 6.65 10.25
C ALA A 411 -3.04 6.71 8.73
N GLY A 412 -2.60 5.64 8.07
CA GLY A 412 -2.56 5.53 6.62
C GLY A 412 -3.59 4.57 6.06
N SER A 413 -3.98 4.75 4.80
CA SER A 413 -4.80 3.79 4.06
C SER A 413 -3.96 2.61 3.58
N ALA A 414 -4.52 1.40 3.74
CA ALA A 414 -3.99 0.19 3.12
C ALA A 414 -4.21 0.20 1.60
N ASP A 415 -3.63 -0.77 0.90
CA ASP A 415 -3.95 -0.99 -0.50
C ASP A 415 -5.40 -1.42 -0.65
N PRO A 416 -6.05 -1.03 -1.77
CA PRO A 416 -7.41 -1.45 -2.05
C PRO A 416 -7.51 -2.97 -2.11
N SER A 417 -8.69 -3.48 -1.80
CA SER A 417 -8.95 -4.87 -1.48
C SER A 417 -8.16 -5.33 -0.26
N ILE A 418 -8.74 -6.12 0.57
CA ILE A 418 -8.26 -6.70 1.82
C ILE A 418 -6.73 -6.89 1.80
N GLY A 419 -5.99 -5.79 1.72
CA GLY A 419 -4.53 -5.79 1.50
C GLY A 419 -3.76 -6.21 2.74
N PHE A 420 -4.46 -6.73 3.75
CA PHE A 420 -3.90 -7.25 4.98
C PHE A 420 -2.76 -6.37 5.51
N TYR A 421 -2.87 -5.05 5.29
CA TYR A 421 -1.88 -4.03 5.66
C TYR A 421 -0.44 -4.27 5.22
N VAL A 422 -0.15 -5.42 4.60
CA VAL A 422 1.18 -5.77 4.12
C VAL A 422 1.33 -5.41 2.65
N GLY A 423 0.49 -5.98 1.79
CA GLY A 423 0.53 -5.76 0.36
C GLY A 423 -0.26 -6.79 -0.42
N ILE A 424 -0.38 -6.55 -1.71
CA ILE A 424 -1.14 -7.36 -2.66
C ILE A 424 -0.25 -7.83 -3.80
N ASN A 425 -0.67 -8.85 -4.54
CA ASN A 425 -0.10 -9.11 -5.85
C ASN A 425 -0.52 -7.97 -6.80
N ASN A 426 0.41 -7.38 -7.54
CA ASN A 426 0.14 -6.23 -8.40
C ASN A 426 -0.66 -6.57 -9.67
N CYS A 427 -1.07 -7.83 -9.82
CA CYS A 427 -2.05 -8.23 -10.81
C CYS A 427 -3.47 -7.75 -10.47
N GLN A 428 -3.73 -7.40 -9.21
CA GLN A 428 -5.03 -6.92 -8.75
C GLN A 428 -5.49 -5.69 -9.54
N ASN A 429 -6.74 -5.73 -10.03
CA ASN A 429 -7.34 -4.68 -10.87
C ASN A 429 -6.51 -4.34 -12.14
N THR A 430 -5.77 -5.33 -12.66
CA THR A 430 -5.01 -5.25 -13.92
C THR A 430 -5.36 -6.43 -14.82
N LEU A 431 -4.84 -6.46 -16.04
CA LEU A 431 -4.96 -7.59 -16.95
C LEU A 431 -3.85 -8.65 -16.76
N LYS A 432 -2.94 -8.46 -15.80
CA LYS A 432 -1.94 -9.49 -15.46
C LYS A 432 -2.59 -10.72 -14.85
N SER A 433 -2.10 -11.89 -15.20
CA SER A 433 -2.34 -13.10 -14.41
C SER A 433 -1.55 -13.05 -13.10
N PHE A 434 -1.86 -13.90 -12.12
CA PHE A 434 -1.05 -14.04 -10.91
C PHE A 434 0.41 -14.37 -11.22
N ARG A 435 0.65 -15.15 -12.27
CA ARG A 435 1.99 -15.52 -12.76
C ARG A 435 2.78 -14.34 -13.31
N GLN A 436 2.10 -13.39 -13.97
CA GLN A 436 2.69 -12.16 -14.49
C GLN A 436 2.81 -11.07 -13.45
N GLY A 437 2.11 -11.23 -12.34
CA GLY A 437 2.15 -10.31 -11.21
C GLY A 437 3.28 -10.63 -10.24
N THR A 438 3.57 -9.66 -9.39
CA THR A 438 4.49 -9.79 -8.26
C THR A 438 3.80 -9.31 -6.99
N TRP A 439 4.08 -9.98 -5.90
CA TRP A 439 3.73 -9.49 -4.58
C TRP A 439 4.89 -8.67 -4.01
N ALA A 440 4.56 -7.64 -3.26
CA ALA A 440 5.50 -6.95 -2.40
C ALA A 440 4.74 -6.31 -1.22
N PRO A 441 5.43 -5.96 -0.12
CA PRO A 441 4.81 -5.30 1.04
C PRO A 441 4.58 -3.80 0.78
N TRP A 442 3.77 -3.47 -0.24
CA TRP A 442 3.55 -2.10 -0.72
C TRP A 442 3.06 -1.16 0.38
N THR A 443 2.09 -1.62 1.17
CA THR A 443 1.53 -0.84 2.28
C THR A 443 2.59 -0.54 3.33
N TYR A 444 3.34 -1.56 3.72
CA TYR A 444 4.43 -1.40 4.67
C TYR A 444 5.52 -0.43 4.16
N ASN A 445 5.99 -0.63 2.92
CA ASN A 445 7.01 0.25 2.31
C ASN A 445 6.54 1.71 2.32
N ARG A 446 5.27 1.94 2.01
CA ARG A 446 4.65 3.27 2.06
C ARG A 446 4.58 3.81 3.48
N HIS A 447 4.15 3.00 4.46
CA HIS A 447 4.09 3.42 5.87
C HIS A 447 5.48 3.74 6.42
N ALA A 448 6.49 2.95 6.12
CA ALA A 448 7.88 3.24 6.50
C ALA A 448 8.34 4.59 5.94
N LYS A 449 8.00 4.87 4.66
CA LYS A 449 8.31 6.16 4.02
C LYS A 449 7.56 7.31 4.66
N LEU A 450 6.30 7.13 5.03
CA LEU A 450 5.52 8.14 5.74
C LEU A 450 6.04 8.39 7.16
N VAL A 451 6.49 7.36 7.86
CA VAL A 451 7.17 7.50 9.17
C VAL A 451 8.46 8.31 9.03
N GLU A 452 9.27 8.03 8.00
CA GLU A 452 10.48 8.81 7.71
C GLU A 452 10.17 10.30 7.46
N TRP A 453 9.14 10.57 6.65
CA TRP A 453 8.66 11.92 6.41
C TRP A 453 8.14 12.58 7.69
N ALA A 454 7.32 11.88 8.48
CA ALA A 454 6.74 12.41 9.72
C ALA A 454 7.82 12.76 10.75
N ARG A 455 8.89 11.97 10.84
CA ARG A 455 10.04 12.26 11.73
C ARG A 455 10.63 13.65 11.46
N LYS A 456 10.70 14.06 10.19
CA LYS A 456 11.24 15.37 9.78
C LYS A 456 10.18 16.47 9.96
N ALA A 457 8.96 16.24 9.46
CA ALA A 457 7.90 17.24 9.42
C ALA A 457 7.33 17.58 10.81
N TYR A 458 7.36 16.63 11.77
CA TYR A 458 6.74 16.74 13.08
C TYR A 458 7.72 16.62 14.25
N ARG A 459 9.03 16.60 14.00
CA ARG A 459 10.06 16.47 15.03
C ARG A 459 9.80 15.26 15.95
N ILE A 460 9.61 14.08 15.34
CA ILE A 460 9.37 12.84 16.08
C ILE A 460 10.66 12.33 16.73
N ASP A 461 10.53 11.83 17.97
CA ASP A 461 11.59 11.10 18.64
C ASP A 461 11.77 9.71 17.99
N PRO A 462 12.92 9.43 17.33
CA PRO A 462 13.16 8.15 16.70
C PRO A 462 13.20 6.97 17.68
N GLN A 463 13.33 7.23 18.97
CA GLN A 463 13.33 6.22 20.02
C GLN A 463 11.91 5.79 20.44
N GLN A 464 10.90 6.59 20.14
CA GLN A 464 9.52 6.42 20.60
C GLN A 464 8.53 6.30 19.45
N ILE A 465 8.85 5.45 18.47
CA ILE A 465 7.94 5.09 17.39
C ILE A 465 7.34 3.72 17.68
N TYR A 466 6.03 3.63 17.72
CA TYR A 466 5.33 2.38 17.96
C TYR A 466 4.19 2.16 16.96
N CYS A 467 3.79 0.92 16.83
CA CYS A 467 2.75 0.52 15.91
C CYS A 467 1.57 -0.07 16.69
N TYR A 468 0.36 0.31 16.28
CA TYR A 468 -0.87 -0.30 16.72
C TYR A 468 -1.60 -0.89 15.52
N GLY A 469 -1.97 -2.17 15.61
CA GLY A 469 -2.67 -2.83 14.53
C GLY A 469 -3.40 -4.09 14.95
N SER A 470 -4.25 -4.59 14.04
CA SER A 470 -4.78 -5.93 14.12
C SER A 470 -3.66 -6.95 13.78
N HIS A 471 -4.00 -8.23 13.76
CA HIS A 471 -3.11 -9.33 13.39
C HIS A 471 -2.29 -9.14 12.10
N TRP A 472 -2.64 -8.18 11.26
CA TRP A 472 -1.96 -7.85 10.01
C TRP A 472 -0.79 -6.85 10.16
N GLY A 473 -0.67 -6.19 11.31
CA GLY A 473 0.44 -5.29 11.62
C GLY A 473 1.74 -5.99 12.01
N LEU A 474 1.82 -7.30 11.87
CA LEU A 474 2.99 -8.08 12.27
C LEU A 474 4.24 -7.84 11.41
N TRP A 475 4.09 -7.21 10.24
CA TRP A 475 5.25 -6.88 9.39
C TRP A 475 6.21 -5.91 10.09
N GLU A 476 5.69 -5.00 10.89
CA GLU A 476 6.46 -4.02 11.67
C GLU A 476 7.38 -4.69 12.69
N LEU A 477 7.08 -5.92 13.12
CA LEU A 477 7.96 -6.71 13.98
C LEU A 477 9.31 -7.04 13.34
N ARG A 478 9.41 -7.00 12.00
CA ARG A 478 10.66 -7.17 11.25
C ARG A 478 11.56 -5.94 11.29
N HIS A 479 11.07 -4.84 11.86
CA HIS A 479 11.72 -3.54 11.84
C HIS A 479 11.93 -2.96 13.25
N PRO A 480 12.70 -3.67 14.12
CA PRO A 480 13.10 -3.15 15.41
C PRO A 480 14.01 -1.92 15.29
N ASP A 481 14.53 -1.65 14.10
CA ASP A 481 15.28 -0.44 13.71
C ASP A 481 14.39 0.80 13.57
N ILE A 482 13.07 0.61 13.44
CA ILE A 482 12.08 1.68 13.36
C ILE A 482 11.21 1.69 14.62
N PHE A 483 10.64 0.55 14.99
CA PHE A 483 9.62 0.44 16.02
C PHE A 483 10.18 -0.04 17.37
N SER A 484 9.81 0.66 18.45
CA SER A 484 10.11 0.26 19.81
C SER A 484 9.09 -0.71 20.38
N VAL A 485 7.82 -0.56 20.01
CA VAL A 485 6.68 -1.33 20.53
C VAL A 485 5.71 -1.67 19.42
N PHE A 486 5.13 -2.86 19.49
CA PHE A 486 3.98 -3.31 18.72
C PHE A 486 2.81 -3.62 19.65
N ILE A 487 1.66 -3.03 19.41
CA ILE A 487 0.41 -3.31 20.12
C ILE A 487 -0.52 -4.04 19.15
N GLY A 488 -0.70 -5.34 19.36
CA GLY A 488 -1.44 -6.21 18.44
C GLY A 488 -2.78 -6.67 18.98
N TRP A 489 -3.83 -6.52 18.16
CA TRP A 489 -5.11 -7.17 18.36
C TRP A 489 -5.16 -8.48 17.59
N GLY A 490 -5.33 -9.59 18.31
CA GLY A 490 -5.47 -10.87 17.67
C GLY A 490 -4.29 -11.22 16.76
N SER A 491 -3.08 -11.14 17.27
CA SER A 491 -1.88 -11.49 16.52
C SER A 491 -1.71 -13.00 16.49
N GLY A 492 -1.49 -13.57 15.33
CA GLY A 492 -1.28 -15.00 15.15
C GLY A 492 -0.46 -15.33 13.93
N GLU A 493 -0.20 -16.58 13.73
CA GLU A 493 0.48 -17.08 12.55
C GLU A 493 -0.47 -17.20 11.35
N LEU A 494 0.05 -16.96 10.17
CA LEU A 494 -0.66 -17.25 8.93
C LEU A 494 -0.49 -18.75 8.60
N THR A 495 -1.48 -19.56 8.93
CA THR A 495 -1.45 -21.01 8.67
C THR A 495 -2.52 -21.45 7.68
N LYS A 496 -2.29 -22.60 7.03
CA LYS A 496 -3.27 -23.28 6.19
C LYS A 496 -4.40 -23.83 7.05
N GLY A 497 -5.41 -23.12 7.31
CA GLY A 497 -6.54 -23.41 8.22
C GLY A 497 -7.00 -22.17 8.92
N PHE A 498 -6.20 -21.11 8.79
CA PHE A 498 -6.64 -19.78 9.17
C PHE A 498 -7.81 -19.33 8.28
N VAL A 499 -8.84 -18.72 8.86
CA VAL A 499 -10.08 -18.34 8.14
C VAL A 499 -9.79 -17.47 6.91
N ASP A 500 -8.78 -16.61 7.00
CA ASP A 500 -8.40 -15.71 5.91
C ASP A 500 -7.48 -16.34 4.86
N TRP A 501 -7.11 -17.63 4.98
CA TRP A 501 -6.26 -18.30 4.00
C TRP A 501 -6.80 -18.21 2.57
N ASN A 502 -8.08 -18.45 2.39
CA ASN A 502 -8.74 -18.36 1.09
C ASN A 502 -8.79 -16.92 0.57
N ARG A 503 -8.96 -15.95 1.48
CA ARG A 503 -8.88 -14.52 1.14
C ARG A 503 -7.47 -14.13 0.71
N CYS A 504 -6.44 -14.62 1.39
CA CYS A 504 -5.04 -14.44 1.00
C CYS A 504 -4.80 -14.95 -0.43
N GLN A 505 -5.31 -16.15 -0.78
CA GLN A 505 -5.18 -16.68 -2.14
C GLN A 505 -5.86 -15.79 -3.18
N GLY A 506 -6.98 -15.16 -2.84
CA GLY A 506 -7.64 -14.19 -3.73
C GLY A 506 -6.82 -12.93 -3.98
N VAL A 507 -6.04 -12.49 -2.98
CA VAL A 507 -5.29 -11.24 -3.02
C VAL A 507 -3.84 -11.44 -3.47
N TRP A 508 -3.20 -12.52 -3.03
CA TRP A 508 -1.81 -12.82 -3.34
C TRP A 508 -1.65 -13.77 -4.53
N GLY A 509 -2.64 -14.61 -4.79
CA GLY A 509 -2.57 -15.76 -5.68
C GLY A 509 -2.33 -17.05 -4.89
N PRO A 510 -2.52 -18.22 -5.52
CA PRO A 510 -2.29 -19.49 -4.86
C PRO A 510 -0.81 -19.67 -4.48
N PRO A 511 -0.51 -20.41 -3.38
CA PRO A 511 0.87 -20.64 -2.94
C PRO A 511 1.78 -21.23 -4.02
N SER A 512 1.21 -22.00 -4.96
CA SER A 512 1.96 -22.59 -6.08
C SER A 512 2.65 -21.58 -6.99
N GLU A 513 2.14 -20.35 -7.09
CA GLU A 513 2.75 -19.27 -7.88
C GLU A 513 4.04 -18.72 -7.25
N TYR A 514 4.31 -19.08 -5.99
CA TYR A 514 5.47 -18.65 -5.22
C TYR A 514 6.48 -19.78 -4.97
N ALA A 515 6.24 -20.96 -5.52
CA ALA A 515 7.17 -22.07 -5.37
C ALA A 515 8.55 -21.72 -5.92
N GLY A 516 9.59 -21.86 -5.08
CA GLY A 516 10.97 -21.54 -5.44
C GLY A 516 11.33 -20.05 -5.42
N LYS A 517 10.42 -19.15 -5.06
CA LYS A 517 10.74 -17.73 -4.86
C LYS A 517 11.42 -17.52 -3.50
N PRO A 518 12.28 -16.48 -3.38
CA PRO A 518 12.81 -16.05 -2.10
C PRO A 518 11.69 -15.73 -1.09
N ALA A 519 11.96 -15.90 0.20
CA ALA A 519 10.97 -15.70 1.26
C ALA A 519 10.38 -14.26 1.26
N GLU A 520 11.19 -13.26 0.94
CA GLU A 520 10.79 -11.86 0.83
C GLU A 520 9.86 -11.57 -0.36
N GLU A 521 9.85 -12.42 -1.37
CA GLU A 521 8.97 -12.35 -2.54
C GLU A 521 7.76 -13.29 -2.42
N ASN A 522 7.70 -14.09 -1.37
CA ASN A 522 6.65 -15.05 -1.10
C ASN A 522 5.81 -14.59 0.09
N PRO A 523 4.57 -14.09 -0.11
CA PRO A 523 3.75 -13.58 0.99
C PRO A 523 3.48 -14.62 2.08
N TYR A 524 3.39 -15.89 1.72
CA TYR A 524 3.12 -16.98 2.65
C TYR A 524 4.29 -17.28 3.57
N GLU A 525 5.52 -17.07 3.11
CA GLU A 525 6.73 -17.17 3.93
C GLU A 525 7.00 -15.85 4.68
N ALA A 526 6.82 -14.73 3.98
CA ALA A 526 7.09 -13.40 4.54
C ALA A 526 6.16 -13.06 5.71
N CYS A 527 4.92 -13.53 5.69
CA CYS A 527 3.91 -13.27 6.72
C CYS A 527 3.78 -14.40 7.76
N ASP A 528 4.62 -15.43 7.70
CA ASP A 528 4.69 -16.48 8.73
C ASP A 528 5.58 -16.01 9.90
N PHE A 529 4.97 -15.34 10.87
CA PHE A 529 5.69 -14.77 12.01
C PHE A 529 6.06 -15.79 13.06
N TRP A 530 5.34 -16.90 13.17
CA TRP A 530 5.76 -18.00 14.00
C TRP A 530 7.11 -18.54 13.54
N LYS A 531 7.23 -18.84 12.25
CA LYS A 531 8.49 -19.29 11.63
C LYS A 531 9.58 -18.21 11.75
N TYR A 532 9.23 -16.95 11.59
CA TYR A 532 10.15 -15.83 11.72
C TYR A 532 10.76 -15.73 13.12
N VAL A 533 9.96 -15.92 14.18
CA VAL A 533 10.40 -15.88 15.57
C VAL A 533 11.24 -17.12 15.92
N THR A 534 10.79 -18.31 15.50
CA THR A 534 11.45 -19.57 15.86
C THR A 534 12.76 -19.83 15.11
N ALA A 535 12.91 -19.25 13.90
CA ALA A 535 14.11 -19.42 13.08
C ALA A 535 15.38 -18.81 13.70
N ASP A 536 15.24 -17.75 14.48
CA ASP A 536 16.34 -17.08 15.16
C ASP A 536 15.89 -16.49 16.51
N PRO A 537 16.00 -17.27 17.58
CA PRO A 537 15.61 -16.80 18.93
C PRO A 537 16.39 -15.58 19.44
N ALA A 538 17.59 -15.33 18.92
CA ALA A 538 18.40 -14.17 19.31
C ALA A 538 17.96 -12.88 18.60
N ARG A 539 17.22 -12.97 17.50
CA ARG A 539 16.76 -11.82 16.74
C ARG A 539 16.00 -10.84 17.63
N PRO A 540 16.36 -9.54 17.64
CA PRO A 540 15.61 -8.54 18.38
C PRO A 540 14.25 -8.30 17.70
N LEU A 541 13.20 -8.18 18.51
CA LEU A 541 11.86 -7.76 18.08
C LEU A 541 11.40 -6.58 18.92
N PRO A 542 10.55 -5.67 18.41
CA PRO A 542 9.88 -4.68 19.24
C PRO A 542 9.19 -5.34 20.44
N VAL A 543 9.06 -4.63 21.56
CA VAL A 543 8.24 -5.11 22.68
C VAL A 543 6.80 -5.32 22.19
N GLN A 544 6.20 -6.46 22.54
CA GLN A 544 4.89 -6.80 22.06
C GLN A 544 3.84 -6.77 23.17
N PHE A 545 2.76 -6.04 22.94
CA PHE A 545 1.55 -6.14 23.76
C PHE A 545 0.45 -6.79 22.94
N LEU A 546 0.09 -8.03 23.29
CA LEU A 546 -0.85 -8.85 22.53
C LEU A 546 -2.19 -8.92 23.27
N ILE A 547 -3.24 -8.49 22.61
CA ILE A 547 -4.59 -8.46 23.17
C ILE A 547 -5.49 -9.30 22.29
N ALA A 548 -6.29 -10.17 22.90
CA ALA A 548 -7.31 -10.94 22.18
C ALA A 548 -8.56 -11.13 23.03
N CYS A 549 -9.65 -11.53 22.40
CA CYS A 549 -10.88 -11.94 23.08
C CYS A 549 -11.37 -13.29 22.51
N THR A 550 -12.07 -14.06 23.34
CA THR A 550 -12.69 -15.33 22.91
C THR A 550 -14.16 -15.16 22.49
N GLY A 551 -14.66 -13.93 22.36
CA GLY A 551 -16.01 -13.62 21.90
C GLY A 551 -16.17 -13.61 20.38
N SER A 552 -17.08 -12.81 19.84
CA SER A 552 -17.26 -12.61 18.39
C SER A 552 -15.95 -12.24 17.72
N HIS A 553 -15.63 -12.79 16.56
CA HIS A 553 -14.38 -12.68 15.79
C HIS A 553 -13.18 -13.53 16.27
N THR A 554 -13.34 -14.39 17.23
CA THR A 554 -12.25 -15.27 17.67
C THR A 554 -11.87 -16.32 16.65
N SER A 555 -12.85 -16.89 15.95
CA SER A 555 -12.60 -17.81 14.83
C SER A 555 -11.94 -17.13 13.62
N GLU A 556 -12.12 -15.81 13.47
CA GLU A 556 -11.64 -15.05 12.33
C GLU A 556 -10.26 -14.45 12.61
N MET A 557 -9.93 -14.16 13.87
CA MET A 557 -8.84 -13.25 14.22
C MET A 557 -7.73 -13.88 15.05
N SER A 558 -7.59 -15.20 15.10
CA SER A 558 -6.33 -15.70 15.64
C SER A 558 -6.32 -16.53 16.92
N TYR A 559 -7.43 -16.75 17.59
CA TYR A 559 -7.30 -17.51 18.82
C TYR A 559 -6.62 -18.87 18.62
N PRO A 560 -6.93 -19.66 17.55
CA PRO A 560 -6.26 -20.96 17.35
C PRO A 560 -4.75 -20.86 17.14
N ALA A 561 -4.27 -19.75 16.58
CA ALA A 561 -2.84 -19.55 16.30
C ALA A 561 -2.09 -18.76 17.41
N LEU A 562 -2.79 -17.89 18.13
CA LEU A 562 -2.17 -17.02 19.13
C LEU A 562 -1.48 -17.77 20.28
N PRO A 563 -2.03 -18.87 20.86
CA PRO A 563 -1.32 -19.62 21.88
C PRO A 563 0.03 -20.19 21.41
N ARG A 564 0.09 -20.69 20.19
CA ARG A 564 1.33 -21.19 19.59
C ARG A 564 2.33 -20.06 19.38
N TYR A 565 1.88 -18.90 18.92
CA TYR A 565 2.73 -17.72 18.74
C TYR A 565 3.27 -17.21 20.08
N LYS A 566 2.44 -17.13 21.13
CA LYS A 566 2.89 -16.75 22.47
C LYS A 566 3.96 -17.71 23.01
N ARG A 567 3.78 -19.03 22.83
CA ARG A 567 4.82 -20.02 23.22
C ARG A 567 6.11 -19.77 22.46
N ALA A 568 6.03 -19.49 21.15
CA ALA A 568 7.23 -19.16 20.36
C ALA A 568 7.96 -17.91 20.91
N LEU A 569 7.22 -16.88 21.33
CA LEU A 569 7.80 -15.70 21.97
C LEU A 569 8.46 -16.03 23.31
N MET A 570 7.85 -16.90 24.13
CA MET A 570 8.42 -17.37 25.39
C MET A 570 9.71 -18.17 25.16
N ASP A 571 9.68 -19.14 24.24
CA ASP A 571 10.83 -19.99 23.90
C ASP A 571 11.99 -19.16 23.31
N ALA A 572 11.67 -18.18 22.49
CA ALA A 572 12.64 -17.22 21.95
C ALA A 572 13.00 -16.10 22.92
N ARG A 573 12.42 -16.10 24.13
CA ARG A 573 12.67 -15.09 25.17
C ARG A 573 12.53 -13.67 24.65
N GLN A 574 11.45 -13.42 23.94
CA GLN A 574 11.12 -12.09 23.43
C GLN A 574 10.38 -11.26 24.49
N PRO A 575 10.60 -9.94 24.55
CA PRO A 575 9.88 -9.09 25.49
C PRO A 575 8.42 -8.93 25.04
N PHE A 576 7.47 -9.47 25.81
CA PHE A 576 6.05 -9.35 25.54
C PHE A 576 5.22 -9.42 26.83
N ALA A 577 4.01 -8.84 26.74
CA ALA A 577 2.92 -9.12 27.66
C ALA A 577 1.63 -9.34 26.87
N SER A 578 0.77 -10.24 27.33
CA SER A 578 -0.48 -10.53 26.65
C SER A 578 -1.64 -10.70 27.60
N ASP A 579 -2.86 -10.47 27.11
CA ASP A 579 -4.10 -10.83 27.80
C ASP A 579 -5.13 -11.35 26.80
N ILE A 580 -5.78 -12.47 27.13
CA ILE A 580 -6.91 -13.01 26.41
C ILE A 580 -8.13 -12.96 27.32
N ALA A 581 -9.13 -12.17 26.93
CA ALA A 581 -10.37 -12.06 27.68
C ALA A 581 -11.42 -13.05 27.20
N LYS A 582 -12.12 -13.73 28.13
CA LYS A 582 -13.28 -14.60 27.83
C LYS A 582 -14.51 -13.85 27.33
N ALA A 583 -14.58 -12.55 27.46
CA ALA A 583 -15.74 -11.72 27.10
C ALA A 583 -15.50 -10.89 25.83
N SER A 584 -16.56 -10.25 25.35
CA SER A 584 -16.52 -9.36 24.20
C SER A 584 -15.44 -8.26 24.31
N TRP A 585 -15.00 -7.78 23.18
CA TRP A 585 -14.05 -6.70 22.93
C TRP A 585 -13.69 -5.79 24.12
N GLY A 586 -12.42 -5.85 24.56
CA GLY A 586 -11.77 -4.73 25.24
C GLY A 586 -11.92 -4.63 26.76
N THR A 587 -12.24 -5.71 27.47
CA THR A 587 -12.44 -5.63 28.92
C THR A 587 -11.19 -5.80 29.76
N ARG A 588 -10.13 -6.44 29.21
CA ARG A 588 -8.86 -6.63 29.93
C ARG A 588 -7.68 -6.30 29.03
N THR A 589 -6.68 -5.67 29.60
CA THR A 589 -5.40 -5.39 28.95
C THR A 589 -4.27 -5.60 29.94
N PRO A 590 -3.09 -6.07 29.52
CA PRO A 590 -1.92 -6.17 30.39
C PRO A 590 -1.69 -4.84 31.12
N ILE A 591 -1.41 -4.89 32.41
CA ILE A 591 -1.09 -3.70 33.21
C ILE A 591 0.12 -2.97 32.61
N ALA A 592 1.13 -3.71 32.17
CA ALA A 592 2.27 -3.13 31.47
C ALA A 592 1.89 -2.29 30.25
N LEU A 593 0.86 -2.70 29.47
CA LEU A 593 0.33 -1.87 28.39
C LEU A 593 -0.39 -0.62 28.92
N GLN A 594 -1.15 -0.73 30.01
CA GLN A 594 -1.81 0.44 30.61
C GLN A 594 -0.78 1.47 31.09
N GLU A 595 0.29 1.02 31.73
CA GLU A 595 1.40 1.85 32.19
C GLU A 595 2.16 2.50 31.03
N TYR A 596 2.41 1.74 29.95
CA TYR A 596 2.99 2.27 28.71
C TYR A 596 2.13 3.37 28.10
N ARG A 597 0.82 3.14 27.98
CA ARG A 597 -0.12 4.12 27.42
C ARG A 597 -0.28 5.37 28.29
N ALA A 598 -0.15 5.21 29.60
CA ALA A 598 -0.15 6.33 30.54
C ALA A 598 1.18 7.11 30.56
N GLY A 599 2.20 6.67 29.78
CA GLY A 599 3.51 7.30 29.74
C GLY A 599 4.39 7.01 30.98
N ARG A 600 3.95 6.12 31.87
CA ARG A 600 4.70 5.74 33.08
C ARG A 600 5.73 4.64 32.83
N LEU A 601 5.46 3.72 31.91
CA LEU A 601 6.45 2.78 31.40
C LEU A 601 7.02 3.34 30.10
N LYS A 602 8.28 3.73 30.07
CA LYS A 602 8.98 4.15 28.86
C LYS A 602 9.66 2.95 28.19
N ILE A 603 9.49 2.84 26.88
CA ILE A 603 10.13 1.80 26.07
C ILE A 603 10.80 2.50 24.89
N LEU A 604 12.14 2.54 24.93
CA LEU A 604 12.93 3.19 23.89
C LEU A 604 13.51 2.15 22.94
N ARG A 605 13.58 2.48 21.66
CA ARG A 605 14.02 1.56 20.60
C ARG A 605 15.42 1.00 20.86
N ASP A 606 16.39 1.88 21.08
CA ASP A 606 17.82 1.54 21.19
C ASP A 606 18.26 1.31 22.64
N GLN A 607 17.36 0.84 23.49
CA GLN A 607 17.68 0.44 24.85
C GLN A 607 17.39 -1.03 25.07
N SER A 608 18.15 -1.63 25.96
CA SER A 608 17.91 -2.99 26.39
C SER A 608 16.56 -3.11 27.13
N LYS A 609 15.96 -4.28 27.08
CA LYS A 609 14.63 -4.59 27.60
C LYS A 609 14.67 -5.92 28.34
N PRO A 610 13.92 -6.11 29.42
CA PRO A 610 13.77 -7.42 30.03
C PRO A 610 12.76 -8.25 29.24
N ALA A 611 13.12 -9.45 28.88
CA ALA A 611 12.14 -10.46 28.50
C ALA A 611 11.81 -11.29 29.72
N PHE A 612 10.54 -11.33 30.09
CA PHE A 612 10.01 -12.14 31.17
C PHE A 612 9.42 -13.43 30.60
N GLY A 613 9.53 -14.52 31.37
CA GLY A 613 8.91 -15.80 31.03
C GLY A 613 8.74 -16.69 32.25
N ASN A 614 7.88 -17.69 32.12
CA ASN A 614 7.59 -18.64 33.21
C ASN A 614 7.25 -17.94 34.54
N CYS A 615 6.45 -16.86 34.46
CA CYS A 615 6.04 -16.12 35.65
C CYS A 615 4.97 -16.91 36.40
N THR A 616 5.14 -17.03 37.74
CA THR A 616 4.18 -17.75 38.59
C THR A 616 2.84 -17.06 38.76
N LEU A 617 2.68 -15.85 38.22
CA LEU A 617 1.40 -15.11 38.10
C LEU A 617 0.75 -15.22 36.72
N ASP A 618 1.38 -15.93 35.82
CA ASP A 618 0.84 -16.11 34.47
C ASP A 618 -0.35 -17.08 34.51
N ASP A 619 -1.39 -16.71 33.79
CA ASP A 619 -2.52 -17.60 33.48
C ASP A 619 -2.12 -18.62 32.38
N ASN A 620 -3.04 -19.51 32.05
CA ASN A 620 -2.84 -20.46 30.94
C ASN A 620 -2.65 -19.71 29.61
N PRO A 621 -1.60 -19.99 28.81
CA PRO A 621 -1.46 -19.42 27.48
C PRO A 621 -2.53 -19.84 26.48
N GLY A 622 -3.32 -20.89 26.81
CA GLY A 622 -4.35 -21.49 25.96
C GLY A 622 -3.79 -22.56 25.02
N CYS A 623 -4.67 -23.41 24.49
CA CYS A 623 -4.32 -24.44 23.52
C CYS A 623 -4.73 -24.10 22.09
N GLY A 624 -5.65 -23.12 21.88
CA GLY A 624 -6.22 -22.75 20.60
C GLY A 624 -7.58 -23.41 20.32
N ASP A 625 -8.08 -24.25 21.24
CA ASP A 625 -9.42 -24.83 21.19
C ASP A 625 -10.35 -24.08 22.15
N TYR A 626 -11.48 -23.64 21.68
CA TYR A 626 -12.49 -22.95 22.49
C TYR A 626 -13.28 -23.89 23.38
N ALA A 627 -13.33 -25.17 23.02
CA ALA A 627 -14.19 -26.17 23.66
C ALA A 627 -13.50 -26.84 24.84
N ASP A 628 -12.20 -26.61 25.06
CA ASP A 628 -11.45 -27.30 26.11
C ASP A 628 -11.72 -26.79 27.54
N GLY A 629 -12.45 -25.68 27.65
CA GLY A 629 -12.82 -25.12 28.97
C GLY A 629 -11.67 -24.38 29.69
N ASP A 630 -10.49 -24.24 29.06
CA ASP A 630 -9.35 -23.59 29.64
C ASP A 630 -9.62 -22.12 29.99
N ASP A 631 -9.12 -21.69 31.13
CA ASP A 631 -9.09 -20.29 31.52
C ASP A 631 -7.86 -19.64 30.93
N TYR A 632 -8.11 -18.81 29.94
CA TYR A 632 -7.08 -17.98 29.34
C TYR A 632 -6.97 -16.67 30.12
N GLY A 633 -5.82 -16.01 30.02
CA GLY A 633 -5.68 -14.75 30.71
C GLY A 633 -4.39 -14.04 30.40
N MET A 634 -3.83 -13.46 31.44
CA MET A 634 -2.71 -12.55 31.37
C MET A 634 -1.38 -13.29 31.49
N LEU A 635 -0.45 -13.00 30.59
CA LEU A 635 0.95 -13.43 30.66
C LEU A 635 1.85 -12.21 30.80
N ASN A 636 2.79 -12.24 31.75
CA ASN A 636 3.75 -11.16 32.05
C ASN A 636 3.12 -9.79 32.31
N GLY A 637 1.82 -9.70 32.48
CA GLY A 637 1.08 -8.43 32.42
C GLY A 637 1.29 -7.50 33.60
N TYR A 638 1.77 -7.99 34.75
CA TYR A 638 2.04 -7.20 35.96
C TYR A 638 3.51 -6.80 36.12
N LEU A 639 4.40 -7.29 35.25
CA LEU A 639 5.83 -7.07 35.35
C LEU A 639 6.23 -5.77 34.66
N LEU A 640 6.97 -4.93 35.37
CA LEU A 640 7.41 -3.61 34.94
C LEU A 640 8.92 -3.45 35.18
N TRP A 641 9.48 -2.41 34.54
CA TRP A 641 10.89 -2.01 34.76
C TRP A 641 11.04 -0.49 34.67
N GLU A 642 12.14 0.00 35.18
CA GLU A 642 12.53 1.41 35.16
C GLU A 642 13.59 1.64 34.10
N THR A 643 13.20 2.23 33.00
CA THR A 643 14.06 2.47 31.81
C THR A 643 15.27 3.36 32.12
N GLU A 644 15.12 4.29 33.04
CA GLU A 644 16.17 5.22 33.46
C GLU A 644 17.28 4.53 34.25
N THR A 645 17.04 3.33 34.80
CA THR A 645 18.01 2.58 35.61
C THR A 645 18.84 1.61 34.78
N ILE A 646 18.62 1.52 33.46
CA ILE A 646 19.31 0.55 32.62
C ILE A 646 20.79 0.90 32.49
N THR A 647 21.66 -0.08 32.79
CA THR A 647 23.07 -0.06 32.40
C THR A 647 23.28 -1.14 31.34
N ASP A 648 23.84 -0.75 30.19
CA ASP A 648 24.16 -1.65 29.08
C ASP A 648 25.59 -1.35 28.60
N GLU A 649 26.58 -2.01 29.26
CA GLU A 649 28.00 -1.87 28.99
C GLU A 649 28.60 -3.19 28.50
N PRO A 650 29.78 -3.23 27.89
CA PRO A 650 30.35 -4.47 27.32
C PRO A 650 30.49 -5.64 28.31
N GLY A 651 30.70 -5.34 29.57
CA GLY A 651 30.89 -6.37 30.64
C GLY A 651 29.79 -6.38 31.67
N ARG A 652 28.80 -5.48 31.62
CA ARG A 652 27.81 -5.29 32.66
C ARG A 652 26.46 -4.88 32.15
N TRP A 653 25.42 -5.56 32.61
CA TRP A 653 24.05 -5.20 32.42
C TRP A 653 23.34 -5.03 33.76
N GLU A 654 22.54 -3.97 33.90
CA GLU A 654 21.71 -3.74 35.08
C GLU A 654 20.35 -3.16 34.72
N MET A 655 19.35 -3.48 35.54
CA MET A 655 18.01 -2.94 35.42
C MET A 655 17.22 -3.09 36.72
N THR A 656 16.37 -2.11 37.01
CA THR A 656 15.38 -2.23 38.09
C THR A 656 14.09 -2.81 37.52
N VAL A 657 13.60 -3.90 38.14
CA VAL A 657 12.34 -4.58 37.79
C VAL A 657 11.44 -4.69 39.00
N TYR A 658 10.13 -4.73 38.79
CA TYR A 658 9.17 -4.82 39.90
C TYR A 658 7.80 -5.32 39.43
N LEU A 659 6.94 -5.75 40.37
CA LEU A 659 5.53 -6.01 40.17
C LEU A 659 4.73 -4.71 40.36
N HIS A 660 3.77 -4.48 39.52
CA HIS A 660 2.79 -3.41 39.72
C HIS A 660 1.96 -3.63 40.99
N ASP A 661 1.56 -2.55 41.67
CA ASP A 661 0.83 -2.62 42.96
C ASP A 661 -0.49 -3.39 42.87
N SER A 662 -1.17 -3.39 41.70
CA SER A 662 -2.39 -4.16 41.46
C SER A 662 -2.17 -5.67 41.27
N ALA A 663 -0.92 -6.16 41.28
CA ALA A 663 -0.68 -7.59 41.20
C ALA A 663 -1.36 -8.33 42.37
N PRO A 664 -1.95 -9.52 42.14
CA PRO A 664 -2.71 -10.23 43.15
C PRO A 664 -1.86 -10.76 44.31
N LEU A 665 -0.55 -10.94 44.07
CA LEU A 665 0.40 -11.39 45.07
C LEU A 665 1.48 -10.32 45.33
N ALA A 666 2.16 -10.40 46.48
CA ALA A 666 3.23 -9.48 46.84
C ALA A 666 4.51 -9.70 46.03
N ALA A 667 4.75 -10.93 45.57
CA ALA A 667 5.90 -11.31 44.75
C ALA A 667 5.57 -12.47 43.83
N CYS A 668 6.34 -12.62 42.75
CA CYS A 668 6.31 -13.77 41.84
C CYS A 668 7.73 -14.32 41.64
N LYS A 669 7.81 -15.52 41.06
CA LYS A 669 9.04 -16.05 40.47
C LYS A 669 8.95 -15.92 38.97
N VAL A 670 10.03 -15.49 38.30
CA VAL A 670 10.05 -15.24 36.86
C VAL A 670 11.44 -15.50 36.27
N ASP A 671 11.49 -15.99 35.08
CA ASP A 671 12.71 -16.01 34.27
C ASP A 671 12.93 -14.63 33.65
N LEU A 672 14.15 -14.09 33.70
CA LEU A 672 14.53 -12.81 33.16
C LEU A 672 15.68 -12.95 32.17
N THR A 673 15.52 -12.45 30.97
CA THR A 673 16.55 -12.41 29.91
C THR A 673 16.74 -10.99 29.42
N PRO A 674 17.94 -10.38 29.50
CA PRO A 674 18.25 -9.12 28.84
C PRO A 674 18.10 -9.27 27.29
N ARG A 675 17.34 -8.35 26.69
CA ARG A 675 17.15 -8.32 25.24
C ARG A 675 17.47 -6.93 24.70
N HIS A 676 17.71 -6.82 23.39
CA HIS A 676 18.07 -5.56 22.72
C HIS A 676 19.30 -4.87 23.33
N CYS A 677 20.18 -5.60 23.99
CA CYS A 677 21.41 -5.02 24.49
C CYS A 677 22.23 -4.42 23.35
N GLN A 678 22.66 -3.18 23.51
CA GLN A 678 23.47 -2.50 22.50
C GLN A 678 24.96 -2.84 22.69
N LYS A 679 25.41 -2.92 23.93
CA LYS A 679 26.81 -3.10 24.30
C LYS A 679 27.07 -4.42 25.04
N PHE A 680 26.15 -4.88 25.90
CA PHE A 680 26.25 -6.15 26.59
C PHE A 680 26.01 -7.33 25.63
N LYS A 681 27.05 -7.72 24.91
CA LYS A 681 27.06 -8.83 23.96
C LYS A 681 27.94 -9.94 24.45
N LEU A 682 27.38 -11.12 24.65
CA LEU A 682 28.10 -12.27 25.19
C LEU A 682 28.41 -13.29 24.08
N ARG A 683 29.54 -13.98 24.26
CA ARG A 683 29.83 -15.17 23.41
C ARG A 683 29.03 -16.36 23.96
N PRO A 684 28.65 -17.31 23.14
CA PRO A 684 28.11 -18.59 23.60
C PRO A 684 28.97 -19.22 24.65
N GLY A 685 28.35 -19.69 25.73
CA GLY A 685 29.06 -20.33 26.87
C GLY A 685 29.76 -19.38 27.85
N ALA A 686 29.75 -18.06 27.59
CA ALA A 686 30.34 -17.10 28.51
C ALA A 686 29.70 -17.21 29.92
N GLU A 687 30.52 -17.30 30.94
CA GLU A 687 30.07 -17.35 32.33
C GLU A 687 29.87 -15.93 32.90
N CYS A 688 28.73 -15.70 33.53
CA CYS A 688 28.37 -14.43 34.13
C CYS A 688 28.03 -14.62 35.61
N LYS A 689 28.41 -13.65 36.43
CA LYS A 689 27.90 -13.50 37.80
C LYS A 689 26.68 -12.61 37.80
N TRP A 690 25.72 -12.89 38.64
CA TRP A 690 24.56 -12.03 38.78
C TRP A 690 24.23 -11.80 40.25
N THR A 691 23.63 -10.65 40.52
CA THR A 691 23.08 -10.27 41.81
C THR A 691 21.74 -9.64 41.67
N ASP A 692 20.85 -9.91 42.60
CA ASP A 692 19.58 -9.26 42.81
C ASP A 692 19.63 -8.55 44.16
N THR A 693 19.38 -7.25 44.20
CA THR A 693 19.41 -6.45 45.40
C THR A 693 18.11 -5.71 45.61
N ALA A 694 17.69 -5.55 46.86
CA ALA A 694 16.55 -4.75 47.23
C ALA A 694 16.78 -3.28 46.84
N GLY A 695 15.83 -2.65 46.15
CA GLY A 695 15.94 -1.24 45.74
C GLY A 695 15.95 -0.26 46.91
N LYS A 696 15.44 -0.64 48.09
CA LYS A 696 15.29 0.23 49.24
C LYS A 696 16.60 0.44 50.01
N ASP A 697 17.37 -0.61 50.21
CA ASP A 697 18.55 -0.59 51.10
C ASP A 697 19.79 -1.25 50.46
N GLY A 698 19.66 -1.77 49.24
CA GLY A 698 20.74 -2.45 48.54
C GLY A 698 21.12 -3.83 49.08
N ALA A 699 20.30 -4.38 49.97
CA ALA A 699 20.56 -5.73 50.53
C ALA A 699 20.50 -6.78 49.41
N VAL A 700 21.45 -7.73 49.42
CA VAL A 700 21.46 -8.83 48.43
C VAL A 700 20.33 -9.79 48.75
N ILE A 701 19.39 -9.93 47.80
CA ILE A 701 18.28 -10.88 47.88
C ILE A 701 18.74 -12.25 47.38
N ALA A 702 19.43 -12.25 46.24
CA ALA A 702 19.95 -13.47 45.63
C ALA A 702 21.19 -13.18 44.78
N SER A 703 22.02 -14.20 44.56
CA SER A 703 23.15 -14.11 43.65
C SER A 703 23.50 -15.50 43.10
N GLY A 704 24.26 -15.53 42.02
CA GLY A 704 24.70 -16.80 41.44
C GLY A 704 25.57 -16.62 40.20
N THR A 705 25.79 -17.73 39.51
CA THR A 705 26.45 -17.79 38.23
C THR A 705 25.50 -18.35 37.16
N VAL A 706 25.67 -17.91 35.95
CA VAL A 706 24.86 -18.36 34.79
C VAL A 706 25.72 -18.33 33.53
N LYS A 707 25.47 -19.26 32.61
CA LYS A 707 26.17 -19.29 31.32
C LYS A 707 25.27 -18.79 30.22
N ALA A 708 25.87 -18.04 29.29
CA ALA A 708 25.21 -17.68 28.05
C ALA A 708 24.93 -18.93 27.22
N ASP A 709 23.76 -18.97 26.60
CA ASP A 709 23.32 -20.06 25.74
C ASP A 709 24.04 -20.04 24.35
N PRO A 710 23.71 -20.98 23.43
CA PRO A 710 24.29 -20.99 22.10
C PRO A 710 24.02 -19.72 21.25
N HIS A 711 23.06 -18.91 21.67
CA HIS A 711 22.71 -17.63 21.00
C HIS A 711 23.35 -16.42 21.75
N GLY A 712 24.16 -16.63 22.78
CA GLY A 712 24.73 -15.56 23.56
C GLY A 712 23.76 -14.88 24.54
N LEU A 713 22.61 -15.47 24.80
CA LEU A 713 21.60 -14.95 25.72
C LEU A 713 21.78 -15.51 27.11
N VAL A 714 21.65 -14.67 28.12
CA VAL A 714 21.69 -15.07 29.55
C VAL A 714 20.28 -15.01 30.12
N THR A 715 19.82 -16.11 30.72
CA THR A 715 18.52 -16.17 31.40
C THR A 715 18.70 -16.46 32.86
N LEU A 716 18.32 -15.53 33.73
CA LEU A 716 18.20 -15.74 35.16
C LEU A 716 16.90 -16.49 35.42
N ARG A 717 17.01 -17.69 36.01
CA ARG A 717 15.86 -18.57 36.20
C ARG A 717 15.19 -18.33 37.53
N GLN A 718 13.86 -18.19 37.52
CA GLN A 718 12.99 -18.16 38.68
C GLN A 718 13.47 -17.19 39.78
N ILE A 719 13.94 -16.02 39.38
CA ILE A 719 14.25 -14.94 40.34
C ILE A 719 12.95 -14.43 40.98
N ALA A 720 13.03 -14.02 42.23
CA ALA A 720 11.89 -13.46 42.97
C ALA A 720 11.77 -11.97 42.63
N VAL A 721 10.64 -11.54 42.07
CA VAL A 721 10.34 -10.14 41.81
C VAL A 721 9.11 -9.73 42.61
N GLY A 722 9.26 -8.70 43.46
CA GLY A 722 8.21 -8.19 44.33
C GLY A 722 7.65 -6.84 43.86
N LYS A 723 6.70 -6.30 44.65
CA LYS A 723 6.20 -4.92 44.49
C LYS A 723 7.26 -3.88 44.85
N GLU A 724 8.16 -4.25 45.76
CA GLU A 724 9.39 -3.52 46.01
C GLU A 724 10.32 -3.64 44.78
N ARG A 725 11.11 -2.60 44.50
CA ARG A 725 12.05 -2.61 43.38
C ARG A 725 13.18 -3.59 43.59
N ASN A 726 13.44 -4.42 42.59
CA ASN A 726 14.58 -5.32 42.53
C ASN A 726 15.62 -4.76 41.56
N ARG A 727 16.86 -4.56 42.00
CA ARG A 727 17.97 -4.18 41.12
C ARG A 727 18.72 -5.43 40.67
N ILE A 728 18.53 -5.80 39.42
CA ILE A 728 19.21 -6.95 38.82
C ILE A 728 20.49 -6.48 38.13
N ARG A 729 21.60 -7.15 38.42
CA ARG A 729 22.92 -6.91 37.84
C ARG A 729 23.50 -8.20 37.30
N ILE A 730 24.05 -8.16 36.08
CA ILE A 730 24.74 -9.29 35.43
C ILE A 730 26.12 -8.79 34.98
N GLU A 731 27.16 -9.49 35.35
CA GLU A 731 28.54 -9.17 35.01
C GLU A 731 29.18 -10.34 34.28
N ALA A 732 29.74 -10.08 33.09
CA ALA A 732 30.52 -11.08 32.36
C ALA A 732 31.79 -11.42 33.11
N GLY A 733 32.09 -12.71 33.22
CA GLY A 733 33.40 -13.17 33.69
C GLY A 733 34.51 -12.60 32.82
N ARG A 734 35.63 -12.25 33.43
CA ARG A 734 36.81 -11.74 32.69
C ARG A 734 37.43 -12.81 31.83
#